data_17c26f9ec26011b1d7fbb6271ca93289
#
_entry.id   17c26f9ec26011b1d7fbb6271ca93289
#
_cell.length_a   1.000
_cell.length_b   1.000
_cell.length_c   1.000
_cell.angle_alpha   90.00
_cell.angle_beta   90.00
_cell.angle_gamma   90.00
#
_symmetry.space_group_name_H-M   'P 1'
#
loop_
_entity.id
_entity.type
_entity.pdbx_description
1 polymer ?
#
loop_
_entity_poly.entity_id
_entity_poly.type
_entity_poly.pdbx_seq_one_letter_code
_entity_poly.pdbx_strand_id
1 'polypeptide(L)'
;MKISIGVREIAYFLYASGDLSQDFFSNASARDGIMAHQYLQHKYKAEDKKEYFIKSDIKINDYELELSGRIDGVLKEGVEIVLEEIKSTRLKLEDIDIDYHREHLAQLKLYGYMYCDAEDLPSIKLRLTYINTRTYDTTYFDLLITKDELKEFYYDSLEKYIDWINVLEEKRKDRIDTIKTIHFPYDKIRDGQRDMMKASYYTLSHKNILYAIAPTGIGKTMATIFSGLKSMKHDREKLFYLTGKSTGKKVAEESLRLLIDKGLKVKALSLTSKAKSCLNDTPVCDPAKCIYAKGYFDRLQQALVYAYNSYNLFTPDVIRELAKEYNICPFEFSLDLSELCDVIICDYNYVFDPKAHLIRYFDDSLYKPKLLIDEAHNLVSRARDMYSAEIRFNSIINLYNLLKDKGHLIYEDILRLEDMLKGYERLMIDQNIYYQPLFDNNIYDIFRVIREKVELILQNDEHIDNRNEIAVIYFDIVGFLNIADIYSEAHRFIVEEDNSDYNIKITCLDAREYTYNIIKNKVEGCVLFSATLYPINYYMELITKGDGKYINLKSPFNPSNLKILIDANVSTKYKDREKTIDDIIDDSNVVLNTNKGNYIIFFPSYKYMELFLEKFKNDEYQIIAQESDLSEEKRIQIFEAFKDTKTPHLGLFVLGGSFSEGMDFIGDLLKGVIIVGVGLPQVNLINNLEKDYFDNLFGQGFDYAYTYPGFTKVIQAAGRVIRSESDRGIVILIDERYLYNIYKVLMPEHWQNKKYIESPFDLKDDLVSFFNGGDNNG
;
A
#
# COMPACT_ATOMS: atom_id res chain seq x y z
N MET A 1 -14.08 29.78 -20.99
CA MET A 1 -14.31 28.74 -19.96
C MET A 1 -14.31 29.42 -18.60
N LYS A 2 -15.28 29.07 -17.69
CA LYS A 2 -15.30 29.64 -16.33
C LYS A 2 -14.56 28.73 -15.35
N ILE A 3 -13.59 29.27 -14.61
CA ILE A 3 -12.75 28.53 -13.66
C ILE A 3 -12.73 29.28 -12.33
N SER A 4 -12.98 28.60 -11.23
CA SER A 4 -12.86 29.15 -9.88
C SER A 4 -11.58 28.63 -9.22
N ILE A 5 -10.73 29.53 -8.74
CA ILE A 5 -9.37 29.27 -8.26
C ILE A 5 -9.15 30.00 -6.94
N GLY A 6 -8.49 29.34 -5.99
CA GLY A 6 -8.03 29.96 -4.76
C GLY A 6 -6.73 30.77 -4.98
N VAL A 7 -6.65 31.97 -4.41
CA VAL A 7 -5.40 32.78 -4.45
C VAL A 7 -4.19 31.99 -3.92
N ARG A 8 -4.40 31.19 -2.85
CA ARG A 8 -3.36 30.35 -2.26
C ARG A 8 -2.84 29.28 -3.23
N GLU A 9 -3.71 28.73 -4.07
CA GLU A 9 -3.34 27.72 -5.06
C GLU A 9 -2.36 28.26 -6.09
N ILE A 10 -2.63 29.48 -6.62
CA ILE A 10 -1.72 30.16 -7.56
C ILE A 10 -0.39 30.47 -6.89
N ALA A 11 -0.43 31.05 -5.69
CA ALA A 11 0.77 31.42 -4.95
C ALA A 11 1.67 30.21 -4.67
N TYR A 12 1.08 29.10 -4.20
CA TYR A 12 1.82 27.89 -3.93
C TYR A 12 2.40 27.27 -5.19
N PHE A 13 1.60 27.11 -6.26
CA PHE A 13 2.06 26.49 -7.50
C PHE A 13 3.23 27.26 -8.15
N LEU A 14 3.16 28.60 -8.19
CA LEU A 14 4.15 29.41 -8.89
C LEU A 14 5.37 29.80 -8.05
N TYR A 15 5.19 29.92 -6.74
CA TYR A 15 6.19 30.58 -5.87
C TYR A 15 6.61 29.73 -4.68
N ALA A 16 6.11 28.49 -4.51
CA ALA A 16 6.56 27.62 -3.44
C ALA A 16 8.08 27.54 -3.41
N SER A 17 8.65 27.65 -2.22
CA SER A 17 10.10 27.75 -2.04
C SER A 17 10.55 27.08 -0.74
N GLY A 18 11.84 26.79 -0.65
CA GLY A 18 12.48 26.28 0.55
C GLY A 18 12.63 24.76 0.57
N ASP A 19 12.94 24.29 1.74
CA ASP A 19 13.34 22.90 2.02
C ASP A 19 12.12 21.99 2.22
N LEU A 20 12.32 20.71 1.93
CA LEU A 20 11.38 19.67 2.37
C LEU A 20 11.58 19.49 3.88
N SER A 21 10.80 20.20 4.67
CA SER A 21 10.81 20.03 6.11
C SER A 21 10.15 18.70 6.51
N GLN A 22 10.80 17.94 7.36
CA GLN A 22 10.11 16.89 8.12
C GLN A 22 9.35 17.58 9.27
N ASP A 23 8.19 18.15 8.97
CA ASP A 23 7.25 18.49 10.02
C ASP A 23 6.69 17.17 10.59
N PHE A 24 7.42 16.60 11.55
CA PHE A 24 7.03 15.38 12.29
C PHE A 24 5.68 15.54 13.03
N PHE A 25 5.05 16.71 12.95
CA PHE A 25 3.95 17.11 13.84
C PHE A 25 2.78 17.80 13.10
N SER A 26 2.49 17.42 11.85
CA SER A 26 1.52 18.13 11.01
C SER A 26 0.13 18.33 11.64
N ASN A 27 -0.41 17.34 12.34
CA ASN A 27 -1.74 17.46 12.98
C ASN A 27 -1.73 18.34 14.25
N ALA A 28 -0.67 18.27 15.04
CA ALA A 28 -0.48 19.18 16.18
C ALA A 28 -0.16 20.60 15.71
N SER A 29 0.61 20.74 14.61
CA SER A 29 0.94 22.06 14.03
C SER A 29 -0.27 22.76 13.42
N ALA A 30 -1.20 22.06 12.79
CA ALA A 30 -2.41 22.68 12.25
C ALA A 30 -3.30 23.31 13.35
N ARG A 31 -3.50 22.58 14.45
CA ARG A 31 -4.26 23.10 15.61
C ARG A 31 -3.54 24.26 16.28
N ASP A 32 -2.25 24.12 16.51
CA ASP A 32 -1.42 25.18 17.11
C ASP A 32 -1.42 26.43 16.22
N GLY A 33 -1.34 26.24 14.89
CA GLY A 33 -1.43 27.31 13.92
C GLY A 33 -2.77 28.07 14.01
N ILE A 34 -3.89 27.33 14.05
CA ILE A 34 -5.22 27.96 14.23
C ILE A 34 -5.28 28.75 15.52
N MET A 35 -4.80 28.19 16.63
CA MET A 35 -4.79 28.89 17.93
C MET A 35 -3.89 30.15 17.88
N ALA A 36 -2.74 30.07 17.24
CA ALA A 36 -1.83 31.20 17.09
C ALA A 36 -2.45 32.34 16.23
N HIS A 37 -3.11 32.02 15.12
CA HIS A 37 -3.86 32.97 14.32
C HIS A 37 -4.97 33.64 15.15
N GLN A 38 -5.77 32.86 15.85
CA GLN A 38 -6.84 33.38 16.71
C GLN A 38 -6.29 34.30 17.81
N TYR A 39 -5.15 33.91 18.40
CA TYR A 39 -4.50 34.76 19.43
C TYR A 39 -4.12 36.13 18.88
N LEU A 40 -3.56 36.23 17.66
CA LEU A 40 -3.26 37.53 17.04
C LEU A 40 -4.53 38.29 16.68
N GLN A 41 -5.47 37.62 16.07
CA GLN A 41 -6.76 38.23 15.68
C GLN A 41 -7.58 38.71 16.87
N HIS A 42 -7.37 38.19 18.08
CA HIS A 42 -7.98 38.73 19.31
C HIS A 42 -7.44 40.12 19.69
N LYS A 43 -6.23 40.48 19.23
CA LYS A 43 -5.63 41.79 19.48
C LYS A 43 -6.08 42.88 18.52
N TYR A 44 -6.83 42.52 17.47
CA TYR A 44 -7.37 43.46 16.51
C TYR A 44 -8.36 44.43 17.13
N LYS A 45 -8.32 45.67 16.64
CA LYS A 45 -9.24 46.71 17.06
C LYS A 45 -10.66 46.46 16.52
N ALA A 46 -11.65 47.17 17.07
CA ALA A 46 -13.05 47.03 16.65
C ALA A 46 -13.31 47.43 15.19
N GLU A 47 -12.43 48.25 14.61
CA GLU A 47 -12.46 48.71 13.21
C GLU A 47 -11.76 47.80 12.22
N ASP A 48 -10.95 46.84 12.72
CA ASP A 48 -10.23 45.88 11.90
C ASP A 48 -11.16 44.75 11.48
N LYS A 49 -10.94 44.21 10.29
CA LYS A 49 -11.70 43.07 9.78
C LYS A 49 -10.85 41.81 9.83
N LYS A 50 -11.42 40.72 10.34
CA LYS A 50 -10.81 39.37 10.38
C LYS A 50 -11.37 38.52 9.28
N GLU A 51 -10.55 37.60 8.75
CA GLU A 51 -11.00 36.59 7.77
C GLU A 51 -11.80 37.24 6.61
N TYR A 52 -11.27 38.34 6.07
CA TYR A 52 -11.97 39.12 5.06
C TYR A 52 -12.03 38.39 3.75
N PHE A 53 -13.22 37.94 3.36
CA PHE A 53 -13.44 37.26 2.09
C PHE A 53 -13.34 38.28 0.94
N ILE A 54 -12.48 37.98 -0.06
CA ILE A 54 -12.33 38.76 -1.26
C ILE A 54 -12.50 37.88 -2.50
N LYS A 55 -13.10 38.46 -3.54
CA LYS A 55 -13.35 37.80 -4.80
C LYS A 55 -13.10 38.77 -5.95
N SER A 56 -12.53 38.29 -7.03
CA SER A 56 -12.33 39.03 -8.28
C SER A 56 -12.73 38.13 -9.45
N ASP A 57 -13.58 38.68 -10.33
CA ASP A 57 -13.98 38.03 -11.58
C ASP A 57 -13.22 38.73 -12.74
N ILE A 58 -12.38 38.00 -13.45
CA ILE A 58 -11.48 38.53 -14.47
C ILE A 58 -11.62 37.72 -15.74
N LYS A 59 -11.54 38.42 -16.87
CA LYS A 59 -11.47 37.78 -18.18
C LYS A 59 -10.04 37.94 -18.74
N ILE A 60 -9.37 36.82 -18.94
CA ILE A 60 -8.05 36.74 -19.59
C ILE A 60 -8.15 35.70 -20.71
N ASN A 61 -7.87 36.14 -21.92
CA ASN A 61 -8.02 35.33 -23.14
C ASN A 61 -9.44 34.71 -23.23
N ASP A 62 -9.54 33.43 -23.36
CA ASP A 62 -10.79 32.66 -23.42
C ASP A 62 -11.35 32.20 -22.05
N TYR A 63 -10.69 32.64 -20.96
CA TYR A 63 -11.03 32.25 -19.60
C TYR A 63 -11.74 33.37 -18.84
N GLU A 64 -12.82 32.98 -18.14
CA GLU A 64 -13.44 33.77 -17.09
C GLU A 64 -12.97 33.17 -15.75
N LEU A 65 -12.01 33.85 -15.10
CA LEU A 65 -11.43 33.41 -13.84
C LEU A 65 -12.19 34.04 -12.69
N GLU A 66 -12.64 33.22 -11.77
CA GLU A 66 -13.18 33.61 -10.50
C GLU A 66 -12.11 33.33 -9.43
N LEU A 67 -11.35 34.37 -9.06
CA LEU A 67 -10.37 34.26 -7.98
C LEU A 67 -11.03 34.58 -6.66
N SER A 68 -10.75 33.78 -5.64
CA SER A 68 -11.28 34.03 -4.31
C SER A 68 -10.29 33.61 -3.22
N GLY A 69 -10.47 34.21 -2.05
CA GLY A 69 -9.71 33.82 -0.86
C GLY A 69 -10.13 34.61 0.36
N ARG A 70 -9.43 34.38 1.47
CA ARG A 70 -9.64 35.08 2.73
C ARG A 70 -8.33 35.70 3.17
N ILE A 71 -8.36 37.01 3.42
CA ILE A 71 -7.27 37.77 4.00
C ILE A 71 -7.39 37.66 5.52
N ASP A 72 -6.32 37.26 6.22
CA ASP A 72 -6.35 37.05 7.68
C ASP A 72 -6.74 38.32 8.46
N GLY A 73 -6.23 39.48 8.00
CA GLY A 73 -6.54 40.77 8.59
C GLY A 73 -6.57 41.93 7.61
N VAL A 74 -7.56 42.82 7.77
CA VAL A 74 -7.57 44.16 7.16
C VAL A 74 -7.56 45.15 8.28
N LEU A 75 -6.39 45.79 8.53
CA LEU A 75 -6.15 46.63 9.71
C LEU A 75 -6.18 48.08 9.32
N LYS A 76 -6.60 48.94 10.26
CA LYS A 76 -6.59 50.41 10.15
C LYS A 76 -5.52 51.02 11.03
N GLU A 77 -4.46 51.56 10.41
CA GLU A 77 -3.39 52.28 11.10
C GLU A 77 -3.49 53.78 10.75
N GLY A 78 -4.34 54.48 11.48
CA GLY A 78 -4.69 55.88 11.20
C GLY A 78 -5.47 55.99 9.90
N VAL A 79 -4.87 56.60 8.85
CA VAL A 79 -5.46 56.71 7.51
C VAL A 79 -5.03 55.59 6.57
N GLU A 80 -4.04 54.80 6.98
CA GLU A 80 -3.49 53.74 6.16
C GLU A 80 -4.27 52.43 6.39
N ILE A 81 -4.47 51.69 5.29
CA ILE A 81 -5.01 50.30 5.35
C ILE A 81 -3.83 49.38 5.21
N VAL A 82 -3.79 48.37 6.11
CA VAL A 82 -2.78 47.31 6.11
C VAL A 82 -3.48 45.97 5.87
N LEU A 83 -3.06 45.25 4.84
CA LEU A 83 -3.44 43.86 4.66
C LEU A 83 -2.44 42.98 5.37
N GLU A 84 -2.93 42.13 6.28
CA GLU A 84 -2.10 41.22 7.04
C GLU A 84 -2.38 39.77 6.63
N GLU A 85 -1.29 39.05 6.36
CA GLU A 85 -1.27 37.59 6.22
C GLU A 85 -0.45 37.00 7.36
N ILE A 86 -1.06 36.09 8.10
CA ILE A 86 -0.46 35.49 9.30
C ILE A 86 0.04 34.08 8.96
N LYS A 87 1.26 33.79 9.30
CA LYS A 87 1.85 32.46 9.16
C LYS A 87 2.41 31.98 10.48
N SER A 88 2.05 30.77 10.86
CA SER A 88 2.57 30.13 12.06
C SER A 88 3.89 29.41 11.75
N THR A 89 4.82 29.49 12.71
CA THR A 89 6.12 28.82 12.63
C THR A 89 6.54 28.26 13.99
N ARG A 90 7.49 27.33 13.98
CA ARG A 90 8.18 26.85 15.19
C ARG A 90 9.64 27.27 15.21
N LEU A 91 10.15 27.82 14.11
CA LEU A 91 11.51 28.35 14.04
C LEU A 91 11.68 29.58 14.91
N LYS A 92 12.93 29.88 15.24
CA LYS A 92 13.26 31.16 15.85
C LYS A 92 12.97 32.28 14.88
N LEU A 93 12.28 33.30 15.34
CA LEU A 93 11.87 34.42 14.49
C LEU A 93 13.07 35.22 13.91
N GLU A 94 14.24 35.11 14.53
CA GLU A 94 15.49 35.71 14.09
C GLU A 94 16.02 35.09 12.79
N ASP A 95 15.63 33.82 12.51
CA ASP A 95 16.08 33.06 11.34
C ASP A 95 15.13 33.22 10.13
N ILE A 96 14.08 34.04 10.28
CA ILE A 96 13.05 34.27 9.25
C ILE A 96 13.26 35.63 8.61
N ASP A 97 13.39 35.65 7.31
CA ASP A 97 13.35 36.87 6.49
C ASP A 97 12.07 36.92 5.63
N ILE A 98 11.94 37.96 4.86
CA ILE A 98 10.76 38.18 4.00
C ILE A 98 10.66 37.18 2.86
N ASP A 99 11.76 36.56 2.46
CA ASP A 99 11.85 35.59 1.37
C ASP A 99 11.87 34.16 1.88
N TYR A 100 11.72 33.95 3.18
CA TYR A 100 11.75 32.63 3.82
C TYR A 100 10.80 31.61 3.15
N HIS A 101 9.58 32.07 2.80
CA HIS A 101 8.62 31.35 1.96
C HIS A 101 8.00 32.33 0.97
N ARG A 102 8.51 32.32 -0.26
CA ARG A 102 8.10 33.27 -1.31
C ARG A 102 6.60 33.22 -1.62
N GLU A 103 5.99 32.04 -1.50
CA GLU A 103 4.56 31.84 -1.70
C GLU A 103 3.69 32.63 -0.70
N HIS A 104 4.17 32.90 0.51
CA HIS A 104 3.44 33.67 1.50
C HIS A 104 3.33 35.14 1.08
N LEU A 105 4.45 35.71 0.65
CA LEU A 105 4.46 37.06 0.13
C LEU A 105 3.71 37.19 -1.20
N ALA A 106 3.81 36.19 -2.08
CA ALA A 106 3.07 36.14 -3.32
C ALA A 106 1.55 36.13 -3.08
N GLN A 107 1.09 35.32 -2.14
CA GLN A 107 -0.32 35.28 -1.72
C GLN A 107 -0.81 36.67 -1.28
N LEU A 108 -0.01 37.32 -0.44
CA LEU A 108 -0.33 38.66 0.08
C LEU A 108 -0.34 39.74 -1.02
N LYS A 109 0.59 39.67 -1.97
CA LYS A 109 0.60 40.59 -3.14
C LYS A 109 -0.63 40.40 -4.03
N LEU A 110 -1.04 39.16 -4.27
CA LEU A 110 -2.26 38.85 -5.04
C LEU A 110 -3.50 39.45 -4.34
N TYR A 111 -3.63 39.25 -3.04
CA TYR A 111 -4.68 39.90 -2.25
C TYR A 111 -4.58 41.43 -2.28
N GLY A 112 -3.35 41.97 -2.25
CA GLY A 112 -3.08 43.40 -2.30
C GLY A 112 -3.67 44.05 -3.53
N TYR A 113 -3.45 43.45 -4.72
CA TYR A 113 -4.05 43.95 -5.95
C TYR A 113 -5.57 43.87 -5.92
N MET A 114 -6.13 42.70 -5.55
CA MET A 114 -7.57 42.53 -5.51
C MET A 114 -8.26 43.54 -4.58
N TYR A 115 -7.63 43.86 -3.46
CA TYR A 115 -8.17 44.82 -2.49
C TYR A 115 -8.02 46.27 -3.00
N CYS A 116 -6.85 46.64 -3.55
CA CYS A 116 -6.64 47.98 -4.16
C CYS A 116 -7.62 48.24 -5.30
N ASP A 117 -7.92 47.21 -6.10
CA ASP A 117 -8.86 47.34 -7.21
C ASP A 117 -10.30 47.50 -6.75
N ALA A 118 -10.69 46.73 -5.72
CA ALA A 118 -12.04 46.79 -5.13
C ALA A 118 -12.34 48.08 -4.39
N GLU A 119 -11.35 48.67 -3.70
CA GLU A 119 -11.51 49.87 -2.87
C GLU A 119 -10.95 51.16 -3.55
N ASP A 120 -10.50 51.05 -4.80
CA ASP A 120 -9.90 52.12 -5.61
C ASP A 120 -8.73 52.86 -4.90
N LEU A 121 -7.81 52.06 -4.31
CA LEU A 121 -6.63 52.60 -3.63
C LEU A 121 -5.44 52.68 -4.55
N PRO A 122 -4.62 53.78 -4.52
CA PRO A 122 -3.42 53.92 -5.35
C PRO A 122 -2.24 53.11 -4.83
N SER A 123 -2.23 52.75 -3.56
CA SER A 123 -1.20 51.96 -2.89
C SER A 123 -1.76 51.35 -1.62
N ILE A 124 -1.11 50.29 -1.12
CA ILE A 124 -1.49 49.63 0.09
C ILE A 124 -0.26 49.12 0.85
N LYS A 125 -0.36 49.08 2.17
CA LYS A 125 0.64 48.47 3.02
C LYS A 125 0.32 46.99 3.22
N LEU A 126 1.28 46.13 2.88
CA LEU A 126 1.21 44.66 3.06
C LEU A 126 2.05 44.30 4.25
N ARG A 127 1.47 43.49 5.16
CA ARG A 127 2.14 42.98 6.34
C ARG A 127 2.14 41.45 6.32
N LEU A 128 3.33 40.86 6.26
CA LEU A 128 3.53 39.45 6.42
C LEU A 128 3.97 39.18 7.86
N THR A 129 3.11 38.57 8.67
CA THR A 129 3.32 38.31 10.09
C THR A 129 3.62 36.84 10.34
N TYR A 130 4.76 36.54 10.96
CA TYR A 130 5.07 35.21 11.47
C TYR A 130 4.86 35.17 12.98
N ILE A 131 4.14 34.16 13.44
CA ILE A 131 3.92 33.90 14.87
C ILE A 131 4.52 32.56 15.27
N ASN A 132 5.35 32.55 16.31
CA ASN A 132 5.85 31.32 16.89
C ASN A 132 4.74 30.65 17.71
N THR A 133 4.38 29.42 17.34
CA THR A 133 3.25 28.70 17.97
C THR A 133 3.49 28.29 19.43
N ARG A 134 4.72 28.42 19.96
CA ARG A 134 5.09 28.08 21.35
C ARG A 134 5.10 29.30 22.24
N THR A 135 5.81 30.34 21.81
CA THR A 135 6.02 31.56 22.63
C THR A 135 4.94 32.59 22.37
N TYR A 136 4.23 32.48 21.24
CA TYR A 136 3.32 33.50 20.73
C TYR A 136 4.00 34.85 20.44
N ASP A 137 5.35 34.84 20.37
CA ASP A 137 6.09 35.98 19.85
C ASP A 137 5.85 36.15 18.35
N THR A 138 6.01 37.37 17.87
CA THR A 138 5.74 37.71 16.48
C THR A 138 6.84 38.52 15.88
N THR A 139 7.12 38.30 14.60
CA THR A 139 7.85 39.22 13.75
C THR A 139 7.01 39.53 12.52
N TYR A 140 7.16 40.70 11.94
CA TYR A 140 6.42 41.09 10.74
C TYR A 140 7.28 41.89 9.80
N PHE A 141 6.91 41.82 8.53
CA PHE A 141 7.56 42.54 7.44
C PHE A 141 6.52 43.43 6.74
N ASP A 142 6.73 44.73 6.76
CA ASP A 142 5.85 45.72 6.15
C ASP A 142 6.41 46.15 4.79
N LEU A 143 5.57 46.17 3.76
CA LEU A 143 5.87 46.65 2.43
C LEU A 143 4.79 47.61 1.98
N LEU A 144 5.16 48.81 1.57
CA LEU A 144 4.27 49.74 0.89
C LEU A 144 4.44 49.55 -0.62
N ILE A 145 3.38 49.13 -1.29
CA ILE A 145 3.42 48.80 -2.72
C ILE A 145 2.30 49.56 -3.44
N THR A 146 2.60 50.08 -4.62
CA THR A 146 1.63 50.77 -5.45
C THR A 146 0.68 49.78 -6.16
N LYS A 147 -0.53 50.28 -6.52
CA LYS A 147 -1.51 49.49 -7.27
C LYS A 147 -0.92 49.00 -8.60
N ASP A 148 -0.10 49.82 -9.26
CA ASP A 148 0.48 49.49 -10.57
C ASP A 148 1.50 48.34 -10.45
N GLU A 149 2.39 48.37 -9.45
CA GLU A 149 3.33 47.25 -9.17
C GLU A 149 2.59 45.95 -8.82
N LEU A 150 1.56 46.05 -8.01
CA LEU A 150 0.71 44.90 -7.66
C LEU A 150 -0.05 44.38 -8.87
N LYS A 151 -0.49 45.27 -9.78
CA LYS A 151 -1.17 44.91 -11.01
C LYS A 151 -0.27 44.12 -11.95
N GLU A 152 0.95 44.57 -12.14
CA GLU A 152 1.94 43.86 -12.96
C GLU A 152 2.20 42.45 -12.41
N PHE A 153 2.48 42.35 -11.11
CA PHE A 153 2.68 41.05 -10.46
C PHE A 153 1.47 40.13 -10.58
N TYR A 154 0.27 40.68 -10.40
CA TYR A 154 -0.98 39.93 -10.43
C TYR A 154 -1.25 39.34 -11.83
N TYR A 155 -1.15 40.16 -12.88
CA TYR A 155 -1.41 39.68 -14.24
C TYR A 155 -0.33 38.72 -14.73
N ASP A 156 0.95 38.98 -14.44
CA ASP A 156 2.05 38.06 -14.76
C ASP A 156 1.84 36.68 -14.09
N SER A 157 1.42 36.68 -12.81
CA SER A 157 1.10 35.43 -12.11
C SER A 157 -0.06 34.68 -12.75
N LEU A 158 -1.12 35.39 -13.12
CA LEU A 158 -2.28 34.79 -13.76
C LEU A 158 -1.96 34.25 -15.15
N GLU A 159 -1.18 34.96 -15.98
CA GLU A 159 -0.78 34.47 -17.29
C GLU A 159 0.02 33.17 -17.16
N LYS A 160 1.03 33.13 -16.30
CA LYS A 160 1.81 31.91 -16.04
C LYS A 160 0.95 30.74 -15.56
N TYR A 161 -0.02 31.03 -14.70
CA TYR A 161 -0.91 29.99 -14.20
C TYR A 161 -1.91 29.50 -15.27
N ILE A 162 -2.41 30.39 -16.11
CA ILE A 162 -3.26 30.06 -17.27
C ILE A 162 -2.51 29.18 -18.27
N ASP A 163 -1.23 29.44 -18.53
CA ASP A 163 -0.43 28.58 -19.39
C ASP A 163 -0.37 27.16 -18.87
N TRP A 164 -0.23 27.00 -17.54
CA TRP A 164 -0.32 25.67 -16.91
C TRP A 164 -1.71 25.04 -17.04
N ILE A 165 -2.77 25.81 -16.81
CA ILE A 165 -4.15 25.34 -17.01
C ILE A 165 -4.37 24.90 -18.47
N ASN A 166 -3.85 25.63 -19.45
CA ASN A 166 -3.95 25.26 -20.86
C ASN A 166 -3.32 23.86 -21.10
N VAL A 167 -2.16 23.59 -20.52
CA VAL A 167 -1.50 22.29 -20.60
C VAL A 167 -2.38 21.21 -19.98
N LEU A 168 -2.94 21.46 -18.79
CA LEU A 168 -3.81 20.50 -18.11
C LEU A 168 -5.08 20.19 -18.92
N GLU A 169 -5.73 21.21 -19.48
CA GLU A 169 -6.96 21.06 -20.28
C GLU A 169 -6.70 20.33 -21.63
N GLU A 170 -5.58 20.63 -22.29
CA GLU A 170 -5.17 19.89 -23.48
C GLU A 170 -4.98 18.41 -23.17
N LYS A 171 -4.18 18.09 -22.15
CA LYS A 171 -3.95 16.69 -21.75
C LYS A 171 -5.22 15.98 -21.27
N ARG A 172 -6.10 16.72 -20.59
CA ARG A 172 -7.42 16.22 -20.19
C ARG A 172 -8.29 15.85 -21.38
N LYS A 173 -8.34 16.70 -22.39
CA LYS A 173 -9.08 16.44 -23.63
C LYS A 173 -8.52 15.22 -24.35
N ASP A 174 -7.21 15.18 -24.52
CA ASP A 174 -6.49 14.04 -25.10
C ASP A 174 -6.80 12.73 -24.36
N ARG A 175 -6.76 12.78 -23.03
CA ARG A 175 -7.12 11.64 -22.17
C ARG A 175 -8.53 11.14 -22.45
N ILE A 176 -9.54 12.02 -22.39
CA ILE A 176 -10.96 11.66 -22.59
C ILE A 176 -11.17 11.08 -23.98
N ASP A 177 -10.61 11.69 -25.01
CA ASP A 177 -10.79 11.26 -26.39
C ASP A 177 -10.10 9.93 -26.66
N THR A 178 -8.89 9.73 -26.13
CA THR A 178 -8.16 8.47 -26.29
C THR A 178 -8.75 7.33 -25.47
N ILE A 179 -9.27 7.58 -24.26
CA ILE A 179 -10.01 6.56 -23.49
C ILE A 179 -11.25 6.07 -24.26
N LYS A 180 -11.98 6.98 -24.93
CA LYS A 180 -13.16 6.59 -25.73
C LYS A 180 -12.77 5.74 -26.92
N THR A 181 -11.72 6.08 -27.63
CA THR A 181 -11.34 5.50 -28.93
C THR A 181 -10.43 4.29 -28.81
N ILE A 182 -9.63 4.16 -27.74
CA ILE A 182 -8.68 3.04 -27.57
C ILE A 182 -9.40 1.68 -27.64
N HIS A 183 -8.86 0.77 -28.43
CA HIS A 183 -9.30 -0.61 -28.51
C HIS A 183 -8.49 -1.50 -27.61
N PHE A 184 -9.04 -2.69 -27.30
CA PHE A 184 -8.29 -3.71 -26.56
C PHE A 184 -7.01 -4.07 -27.33
N PRO A 185 -5.83 -4.10 -26.68
CA PRO A 185 -4.55 -4.07 -27.39
C PRO A 185 -4.16 -5.39 -28.07
N TYR A 186 -4.86 -6.49 -27.79
CA TYR A 186 -4.62 -7.81 -28.38
C TYR A 186 -5.67 -8.16 -29.42
N ASP A 187 -5.25 -8.82 -30.51
CA ASP A 187 -6.14 -9.23 -31.60
C ASP A 187 -7.15 -10.30 -31.16
N LYS A 188 -6.73 -11.20 -30.26
CA LYS A 188 -7.58 -12.27 -29.73
C LYS A 188 -7.89 -12.02 -28.25
N ILE A 189 -9.15 -12.00 -27.91
CA ILE A 189 -9.64 -11.97 -26.53
C ILE A 189 -9.75 -13.42 -26.04
N ARG A 190 -9.14 -13.76 -24.92
CA ARG A 190 -9.20 -15.10 -24.32
C ARG A 190 -10.58 -15.40 -23.75
N ASP A 191 -10.90 -16.68 -23.61
CA ASP A 191 -12.14 -17.11 -22.98
C ASP A 191 -12.22 -16.58 -21.54
N GLY A 192 -13.40 -16.12 -21.13
CA GLY A 192 -13.62 -15.48 -19.83
C GLY A 192 -13.08 -14.04 -19.70
N GLN A 193 -12.09 -13.63 -20.48
CA GLN A 193 -11.53 -12.27 -20.42
C GLN A 193 -12.57 -11.20 -20.78
N ARG A 194 -13.43 -11.47 -21.78
CA ARG A 194 -14.51 -10.56 -22.17
C ARG A 194 -15.54 -10.39 -21.04
N ASP A 195 -15.87 -11.46 -20.35
CA ASP A 195 -16.83 -11.42 -19.23
C ASP A 195 -16.24 -10.67 -18.04
N MET A 196 -14.95 -10.86 -17.77
CA MET A 196 -14.22 -10.07 -16.76
C MET A 196 -14.24 -8.57 -17.11
N MET A 197 -13.94 -8.20 -18.36
CA MET A 197 -13.99 -6.81 -18.81
C MET A 197 -15.38 -6.20 -18.65
N LYS A 198 -16.43 -6.90 -19.07
CA LYS A 198 -17.83 -6.42 -18.95
C LYS A 198 -18.22 -6.22 -17.49
N ALA A 199 -17.96 -7.22 -16.64
CA ALA A 199 -18.30 -7.16 -15.22
C ALA A 199 -17.54 -6.05 -14.50
N SER A 200 -16.22 -5.91 -14.76
CA SER A 200 -15.39 -4.84 -14.18
C SER A 200 -15.87 -3.45 -14.63
N TYR A 201 -16.12 -3.27 -15.92
CA TYR A 201 -16.65 -2.00 -16.45
C TYR A 201 -17.98 -1.62 -15.81
N TYR A 202 -18.93 -2.57 -15.75
CA TYR A 202 -20.23 -2.35 -15.13
C TYR A 202 -20.09 -1.95 -13.66
N THR A 203 -19.28 -2.69 -12.91
CA THR A 203 -19.03 -2.46 -11.49
C THR A 203 -18.50 -1.06 -11.22
N LEU A 204 -17.42 -0.68 -11.92
CA LEU A 204 -16.77 0.61 -11.72
C LEU A 204 -17.59 1.80 -12.25
N SER A 205 -18.51 1.55 -13.19
CA SER A 205 -19.42 2.58 -13.71
C SER A 205 -20.63 2.83 -12.82
N HIS A 206 -20.97 1.89 -11.91
CA HIS A 206 -22.18 1.95 -11.08
C HIS A 206 -21.89 1.91 -9.56
N LYS A 207 -20.66 2.18 -9.14
CA LYS A 207 -20.23 2.24 -7.74
C LYS A 207 -20.51 0.94 -6.96
N ASN A 208 -20.28 -0.19 -7.60
CA ASN A 208 -20.51 -1.52 -7.04
C ASN A 208 -19.20 -2.17 -6.57
N ILE A 209 -19.34 -3.34 -5.94
CA ILE A 209 -18.25 -4.20 -5.52
C ILE A 209 -18.35 -5.52 -6.28
N LEU A 210 -17.24 -5.94 -6.90
CA LEU A 210 -17.14 -7.19 -7.64
C LEU A 210 -15.98 -8.03 -7.14
N TYR A 211 -16.23 -9.29 -6.89
CA TYR A 211 -15.23 -10.32 -6.69
C TYR A 211 -15.12 -11.16 -7.97
N ALA A 212 -13.93 -11.24 -8.54
CA ALA A 212 -13.69 -12.05 -9.73
C ALA A 212 -12.73 -13.20 -9.41
N ILE A 213 -13.25 -14.42 -9.37
CA ILE A 213 -12.44 -15.64 -9.35
C ILE A 213 -11.92 -15.82 -10.77
N ALA A 214 -10.68 -15.45 -10.99
CA ALA A 214 -10.09 -15.38 -12.33
C ALA A 214 -8.84 -16.25 -12.40
N PRO A 215 -8.89 -17.41 -13.06
CA PRO A 215 -7.76 -18.31 -13.21
C PRO A 215 -6.52 -17.62 -13.80
N THR A 216 -5.36 -18.21 -13.56
CA THR A 216 -4.11 -17.77 -14.19
C THR A 216 -4.23 -17.83 -15.71
N GLY A 217 -3.47 -17.00 -16.43
CA GLY A 217 -3.46 -17.00 -17.90
C GLY A 217 -4.62 -16.27 -18.59
N ILE A 218 -5.69 -15.90 -17.89
CA ILE A 218 -6.84 -15.19 -18.49
C ILE A 218 -6.51 -13.74 -18.91
N GLY A 219 -5.39 -13.17 -18.42
CA GLY A 219 -5.04 -11.78 -18.69
C GLY A 219 -5.78 -10.77 -17.79
N LYS A 220 -5.90 -11.09 -16.49
CA LYS A 220 -6.59 -10.30 -15.46
C LYS A 220 -6.20 -8.83 -15.47
N THR A 221 -4.90 -8.55 -15.41
CA THR A 221 -4.36 -7.19 -15.27
C THR A 221 -4.78 -6.30 -16.42
N MET A 222 -4.58 -6.73 -17.66
CA MET A 222 -4.99 -5.97 -18.84
C MET A 222 -6.51 -5.79 -18.89
N ALA A 223 -7.28 -6.85 -18.60
CA ALA A 223 -8.73 -6.80 -18.62
C ALA A 223 -9.31 -5.78 -17.61
N THR A 224 -8.77 -5.76 -16.38
CA THR A 224 -9.23 -4.87 -15.32
C THR A 224 -8.77 -3.43 -15.56
N ILE A 225 -7.51 -3.19 -15.93
CA ILE A 225 -7.00 -1.86 -16.25
C ILE A 225 -7.77 -1.26 -17.43
N PHE A 226 -7.94 -2.00 -18.53
CA PHE A 226 -8.68 -1.53 -19.70
C PHE A 226 -10.13 -1.15 -19.35
N SER A 227 -10.82 -1.98 -18.58
CA SER A 227 -12.18 -1.73 -18.14
C SER A 227 -12.28 -0.58 -17.14
N GLY A 228 -11.30 -0.46 -16.24
CA GLY A 228 -11.17 0.64 -15.30
C GLY A 228 -11.04 1.98 -16.03
N LEU A 229 -10.12 2.06 -16.99
CA LEU A 229 -9.93 3.24 -17.84
C LEU A 229 -11.22 3.59 -18.59
N LYS A 230 -11.86 2.61 -19.27
CA LYS A 230 -13.14 2.82 -19.97
C LYS A 230 -14.28 3.30 -19.06
N SER A 231 -14.24 3.02 -17.78
CA SER A 231 -15.24 3.47 -16.80
C SER A 231 -15.04 4.91 -16.34
N MET A 232 -13.87 5.51 -16.59
CA MET A 232 -13.55 6.89 -16.18
C MET A 232 -14.25 7.90 -17.09
N LYS A 233 -15.02 8.80 -16.48
CA LYS A 233 -15.83 9.82 -17.19
C LYS A 233 -15.51 11.23 -16.79
N HIS A 234 -14.94 11.43 -15.58
CA HIS A 234 -14.72 12.72 -14.97
C HIS A 234 -13.25 12.89 -14.55
N ASP A 235 -12.81 14.13 -14.42
CA ASP A 235 -11.41 14.48 -14.16
C ASP A 235 -10.93 14.11 -12.76
N ARG A 236 -11.83 14.07 -11.80
CA ARG A 236 -11.53 13.74 -10.41
C ARG A 236 -11.53 12.24 -10.14
N GLU A 237 -11.83 11.43 -11.14
CA GLU A 237 -11.74 9.98 -11.02
C GLU A 237 -10.28 9.54 -11.12
N LYS A 238 -9.84 8.75 -10.16
CA LYS A 238 -8.51 8.14 -10.08
C LYS A 238 -8.67 6.63 -10.08
N LEU A 239 -7.87 5.93 -10.89
CA LEU A 239 -7.86 4.48 -10.91
C LEU A 239 -6.66 3.96 -10.12
N PHE A 240 -6.90 3.32 -8.99
CA PHE A 240 -5.88 2.68 -8.19
C PHE A 240 -5.78 1.20 -8.53
N TYR A 241 -4.61 0.75 -8.95
CA TYR A 241 -4.26 -0.65 -9.11
C TYR A 241 -3.40 -1.09 -7.94
N LEU A 242 -3.96 -1.94 -7.09
CA LEU A 242 -3.34 -2.36 -5.84
C LEU A 242 -2.77 -3.76 -5.97
N THR A 243 -1.50 -3.92 -5.61
CA THR A 243 -0.83 -5.22 -5.56
C THR A 243 0.30 -5.22 -4.54
N GLY A 244 0.39 -6.27 -3.74
CA GLY A 244 1.46 -6.44 -2.74
C GLY A 244 2.79 -6.96 -3.32
N LYS A 245 2.84 -7.30 -4.64
CA LYS A 245 3.99 -7.94 -5.26
C LYS A 245 4.66 -7.04 -6.30
N SER A 246 5.99 -7.03 -6.32
CA SER A 246 6.79 -6.31 -7.34
C SER A 246 6.51 -6.80 -8.76
N THR A 247 6.31 -8.11 -8.94
CA THR A 247 5.94 -8.69 -10.23
C THR A 247 4.58 -8.21 -10.71
N GLY A 248 3.58 -8.10 -9.83
CA GLY A 248 2.25 -7.55 -10.15
C GLY A 248 2.32 -6.09 -10.61
N LYS A 249 3.18 -5.27 -9.96
CA LYS A 249 3.43 -3.87 -10.39
C LYS A 249 3.99 -3.83 -11.80
N LYS A 250 5.02 -4.63 -12.11
CA LYS A 250 5.62 -4.69 -13.46
C LYS A 250 4.61 -5.08 -14.54
N VAL A 251 3.76 -6.07 -14.29
CA VAL A 251 2.72 -6.48 -15.24
C VAL A 251 1.69 -5.37 -15.47
N ALA A 252 1.34 -4.61 -14.45
CA ALA A 252 0.47 -3.44 -14.57
C ALA A 252 1.13 -2.31 -15.38
N GLU A 253 2.40 -2.02 -15.12
CA GLU A 253 3.21 -1.04 -15.87
C GLU A 253 3.31 -1.44 -17.35
N GLU A 254 3.61 -2.70 -17.65
CA GLU A 254 3.69 -3.23 -19.02
C GLU A 254 2.31 -3.13 -19.72
N SER A 255 1.23 -3.43 -19.01
CA SER A 255 -0.13 -3.30 -19.54
C SER A 255 -0.46 -1.86 -19.91
N LEU A 256 -0.11 -0.90 -19.06
CA LEU A 256 -0.29 0.52 -19.34
C LEU A 256 0.61 1.00 -20.46
N ARG A 257 1.88 0.58 -20.49
CA ARG A 257 2.83 0.90 -21.57
C ARG A 257 2.27 0.45 -22.91
N LEU A 258 1.79 -0.77 -23.01
CA LEU A 258 1.19 -1.29 -24.25
C LEU A 258 -0.02 -0.47 -24.71
N LEU A 259 -0.86 -0.02 -23.80
CA LEU A 259 -2.01 0.85 -24.13
C LEU A 259 -1.55 2.25 -24.56
N ILE A 260 -0.54 2.81 -23.91
CA ILE A 260 0.07 4.10 -24.26
C ILE A 260 0.72 4.03 -25.65
N ASP A 261 1.45 2.96 -25.96
CA ASP A 261 2.06 2.72 -27.28
C ASP A 261 0.99 2.57 -28.38
N LYS A 262 -0.21 2.11 -28.03
CA LYS A 262 -1.38 2.07 -28.93
C LYS A 262 -2.16 3.40 -29.00
N GLY A 263 -1.66 4.46 -28.39
CA GLY A 263 -2.17 5.83 -28.49
C GLY A 263 -2.99 6.33 -27.30
N LEU A 264 -3.05 5.60 -26.18
CA LEU A 264 -3.69 6.09 -24.96
C LEU A 264 -2.86 7.25 -24.34
N LYS A 265 -3.53 8.33 -23.95
CA LYS A 265 -2.91 9.55 -23.40
C LYS A 265 -3.22 9.77 -21.92
N VAL A 266 -3.25 8.72 -21.12
CA VAL A 266 -3.38 8.83 -19.66
C VAL A 266 -2.01 9.04 -19.00
N LYS A 267 -2.02 9.63 -17.81
CA LYS A 267 -0.87 9.71 -16.93
C LYS A 267 -0.95 8.61 -15.89
N ALA A 268 0.07 7.79 -15.79
CA ALA A 268 0.12 6.66 -14.86
C ALA A 268 1.41 6.69 -14.03
N LEU A 269 1.29 6.38 -12.75
CA LEU A 269 2.38 6.40 -11.78
C LEU A 269 2.46 5.08 -11.03
N SER A 270 3.66 4.56 -10.86
CA SER A 270 3.95 3.41 -10.00
C SER A 270 4.65 3.89 -8.72
N LEU A 271 3.93 3.88 -7.60
CA LEU A 271 4.43 4.29 -6.29
C LEU A 271 5.29 3.21 -5.64
N THR A 272 6.40 3.63 -5.06
CA THR A 272 7.34 2.80 -4.29
C THR A 272 7.50 3.36 -2.89
N SER A 273 7.80 2.51 -1.90
CA SER A 273 8.03 2.98 -0.52
C SER A 273 9.24 3.92 -0.44
N LYS A 274 9.23 4.82 0.55
CA LYS A 274 10.30 5.79 0.80
C LYS A 274 11.68 5.12 0.88
N ALA A 275 11.78 4.01 1.59
CA ALA A 275 13.03 3.26 1.74
C ALA A 275 13.58 2.73 0.41
N LYS A 276 12.70 2.29 -0.52
CA LYS A 276 13.11 1.77 -1.84
C LYS A 276 13.37 2.88 -2.86
N SER A 277 12.74 4.05 -2.70
CA SER A 277 12.90 5.17 -3.63
C SER A 277 14.10 6.04 -3.29
N CYS A 278 14.51 6.11 -2.02
CA CYS A 278 15.56 6.99 -1.55
C CYS A 278 16.85 6.80 -2.35
N LEU A 279 17.50 7.92 -2.70
CA LEU A 279 18.77 7.94 -3.44
C LEU A 279 19.99 7.92 -2.50
N ASN A 280 19.79 8.13 -1.20
CA ASN A 280 20.83 7.97 -0.18
C ASN A 280 20.85 6.53 0.31
N ASP A 281 22.00 6.03 0.74
CA ASP A 281 22.17 4.66 1.29
C ASP A 281 21.28 4.42 2.52
N THR A 282 21.09 5.46 3.32
CA THR A 282 20.13 5.48 4.43
C THR A 282 19.17 6.66 4.26
N PRO A 283 17.85 6.47 4.47
CA PRO A 283 16.87 7.55 4.35
C PRO A 283 17.03 8.58 5.49
N VAL A 284 17.90 9.57 5.29
CA VAL A 284 18.05 10.73 6.16
C VAL A 284 17.37 11.91 5.47
N CYS A 285 16.21 12.34 5.99
CA CYS A 285 15.42 13.40 5.37
C CYS A 285 15.65 14.77 6.06
N ASP A 286 16.88 15.04 6.46
CA ASP A 286 17.31 16.31 7.04
C ASP A 286 17.88 17.19 5.91
N PRO A 287 17.32 18.38 5.64
CA PRO A 287 17.80 19.26 4.58
C PRO A 287 19.28 19.67 4.72
N ALA A 288 19.82 19.67 5.95
CA ALA A 288 21.23 19.92 6.18
C ALA A 288 22.14 18.77 5.70
N LYS A 289 21.59 17.56 5.54
CA LYS A 289 22.32 16.34 5.17
C LYS A 289 21.87 15.74 3.83
N CYS A 290 20.66 16.08 3.36
CA CYS A 290 20.07 15.54 2.14
C CYS A 290 19.92 16.60 1.08
N ILE A 291 20.72 16.52 0.02
CA ILE A 291 20.66 17.47 -1.12
C ILE A 291 19.32 17.45 -1.86
N TYR A 292 18.58 16.33 -1.78
CA TYR A 292 17.27 16.16 -2.41
C TYR A 292 16.12 16.76 -1.60
N ALA A 293 16.33 16.95 -0.29
CA ALA A 293 15.38 17.64 0.59
C ALA A 293 15.64 19.16 0.60
N LYS A 294 16.93 19.57 0.52
CA LYS A 294 17.31 20.97 0.53
C LYS A 294 16.83 21.67 -0.76
N GLY A 295 16.08 22.76 -0.60
CA GLY A 295 15.51 23.55 -1.72
C GLY A 295 14.58 22.73 -2.63
N TYR A 296 13.88 21.76 -2.08
CA TYR A 296 12.96 20.87 -2.82
C TYR A 296 11.90 21.68 -3.57
N PHE A 297 11.22 22.58 -2.87
CA PHE A 297 10.13 23.36 -3.46
C PHE A 297 10.61 24.38 -4.50
N ASP A 298 11.86 24.86 -4.43
CA ASP A 298 12.44 25.75 -5.43
C ASP A 298 12.55 25.09 -6.82
N ARG A 299 12.59 23.76 -6.87
CA ARG A 299 12.79 22.97 -8.09
C ARG A 299 11.57 22.15 -8.50
N LEU A 300 10.61 22.00 -7.60
CA LEU A 300 9.44 21.13 -7.77
C LEU A 300 8.61 21.51 -8.99
N GLN A 301 8.25 22.79 -9.14
CA GLN A 301 7.40 23.24 -10.24
C GLN A 301 8.00 22.91 -11.61
N GLN A 302 9.29 23.22 -11.80
CA GLN A 302 9.97 22.95 -13.05
C GLN A 302 10.00 21.45 -13.35
N ALA A 303 10.29 20.63 -12.34
CA ALA A 303 10.30 19.18 -12.47
C ALA A 303 8.90 18.62 -12.80
N LEU A 304 7.83 19.10 -12.14
CA LEU A 304 6.45 18.69 -12.41
C LEU A 304 6.02 19.02 -13.82
N VAL A 305 6.24 20.25 -14.26
CA VAL A 305 5.87 20.71 -15.62
C VAL A 305 6.61 19.91 -16.68
N TYR A 306 7.92 19.71 -16.52
CA TYR A 306 8.71 18.90 -17.45
C TYR A 306 8.23 17.44 -17.49
N ALA A 307 8.11 16.79 -16.32
CA ALA A 307 7.67 15.42 -16.21
C ALA A 307 6.29 15.22 -16.85
N TYR A 308 5.34 16.07 -16.52
CA TYR A 308 3.96 15.98 -17.04
C TYR A 308 3.87 16.12 -18.56
N ASN A 309 4.71 16.97 -19.15
CA ASN A 309 4.76 17.12 -20.61
C ASN A 309 5.50 15.98 -21.30
N SER A 310 6.55 15.42 -20.68
CA SER A 310 7.47 14.49 -21.35
C SER A 310 7.07 13.02 -21.21
N TYR A 311 6.36 12.64 -20.14
CA TYR A 311 6.07 11.23 -19.85
C TYR A 311 4.57 10.97 -19.66
N ASN A 312 4.14 9.76 -20.03
CA ASN A 312 2.79 9.26 -19.76
C ASN A 312 2.80 8.13 -18.71
N LEU A 313 3.94 7.47 -18.49
CA LEU A 313 4.12 6.41 -17.50
C LEU A 313 5.35 6.72 -16.63
N PHE A 314 5.13 6.97 -15.37
CA PHE A 314 6.13 7.25 -14.36
C PHE A 314 6.45 5.97 -13.57
N THR A 315 7.39 5.18 -14.09
CA THR A 315 7.94 4.04 -13.38
C THR A 315 8.93 4.48 -12.30
N PRO A 316 9.31 3.60 -11.33
CA PRO A 316 10.32 3.94 -10.33
C PRO A 316 11.64 4.42 -10.94
N ASP A 317 12.04 3.89 -12.11
CA ASP A 317 13.27 4.28 -12.79
C ASP A 317 13.15 5.70 -13.36
N VAL A 318 12.05 6.03 -14.04
CA VAL A 318 11.78 7.40 -14.55
C VAL A 318 11.76 8.42 -13.40
N ILE A 319 11.09 8.09 -12.29
CA ILE A 319 11.08 8.96 -11.11
C ILE A 319 12.50 9.17 -10.56
N ARG A 320 13.31 8.10 -10.52
CA ARG A 320 14.69 8.17 -10.03
C ARG A 320 15.58 9.04 -10.95
N GLU A 321 15.42 8.93 -12.25
CA GLU A 321 16.14 9.75 -13.23
C GLU A 321 15.78 11.24 -13.09
N LEU A 322 14.48 11.56 -13.05
CA LEU A 322 14.00 12.92 -12.86
C LEU A 322 14.46 13.52 -11.50
N ALA A 323 14.39 12.70 -10.44
CA ALA A 323 14.83 13.11 -9.12
C ALA A 323 16.33 13.46 -9.07
N LYS A 324 17.16 12.74 -9.81
CA LYS A 324 18.59 13.07 -9.96
C LYS A 324 18.82 14.32 -10.80
N GLU A 325 18.09 14.46 -11.91
CA GLU A 325 18.23 15.60 -12.82
C GLU A 325 17.88 16.92 -12.13
N TYR A 326 16.76 16.91 -11.38
CA TYR A 326 16.27 18.11 -10.69
C TYR A 326 16.74 18.23 -9.23
N ASN A 327 17.52 17.28 -8.71
CA ASN A 327 17.94 17.21 -7.30
C ASN A 327 16.78 17.29 -6.30
N ILE A 328 15.69 16.55 -6.53
CA ILE A 328 14.50 16.50 -5.69
C ILE A 328 14.31 15.10 -5.08
N CYS A 329 13.63 15.03 -3.93
CA CYS A 329 13.34 13.75 -3.30
C CYS A 329 12.42 12.89 -4.18
N PRO A 330 12.83 11.68 -4.62
CA PRO A 330 12.02 10.86 -5.52
C PRO A 330 10.70 10.39 -4.90
N PHE A 331 10.66 10.16 -3.59
CA PHE A 331 9.45 9.75 -2.89
C PHE A 331 8.41 10.88 -2.86
N GLU A 332 8.79 12.04 -2.34
CA GLU A 332 7.88 13.19 -2.26
C GLU A 332 7.46 13.67 -3.65
N PHE A 333 8.40 13.71 -4.60
CA PHE A 333 8.10 14.02 -6.00
C PHE A 333 7.05 13.07 -6.60
N SER A 334 7.13 11.77 -6.27
CA SER A 334 6.12 10.82 -6.73
C SER A 334 4.74 11.08 -6.10
N LEU A 335 4.70 11.54 -4.85
CA LEU A 335 3.44 11.92 -4.18
C LEU A 335 2.83 13.19 -4.80
N ASP A 336 3.63 14.22 -5.08
CA ASP A 336 3.17 15.45 -5.74
C ASP A 336 2.70 15.15 -7.17
N LEU A 337 3.47 14.36 -7.91
CA LEU A 337 3.12 13.95 -9.28
C LEU A 337 1.84 13.10 -9.33
N SER A 338 1.54 12.34 -8.26
CA SER A 338 0.33 11.53 -8.18
C SER A 338 -0.96 12.33 -8.36
N GLU A 339 -0.96 13.62 -7.98
CA GLU A 339 -2.12 14.49 -8.17
C GLU A 339 -2.43 14.74 -9.64
N LEU A 340 -1.42 14.73 -10.47
CA LEU A 340 -1.54 14.92 -11.94
C LEU A 340 -1.80 13.60 -12.68
N CYS A 341 -1.73 12.43 -12.00
CA CYS A 341 -1.88 11.13 -12.62
C CYS A 341 -3.33 10.62 -12.55
N ASP A 342 -3.74 9.90 -13.59
CA ASP A 342 -5.05 9.25 -13.72
C ASP A 342 -5.05 7.85 -13.11
N VAL A 343 -3.93 7.15 -13.23
CA VAL A 343 -3.74 5.77 -12.74
C VAL A 343 -2.60 5.73 -11.75
N ILE A 344 -2.83 5.11 -10.60
CA ILE A 344 -1.84 4.95 -9.54
C ILE A 344 -1.69 3.46 -9.24
N ILE A 345 -0.51 2.90 -9.53
CA ILE A 345 -0.12 1.53 -9.17
C ILE A 345 0.59 1.61 -7.81
N CYS A 346 0.10 0.91 -6.80
CA CYS A 346 0.68 0.97 -5.46
C CYS A 346 0.43 -0.31 -4.64
N ASP A 347 1.01 -0.37 -3.44
CA ASP A 347 0.71 -1.41 -2.45
C ASP A 347 -0.63 -1.11 -1.75
N TYR A 348 -1.24 -2.14 -1.16
CA TYR A 348 -2.49 -2.03 -0.38
C TYR A 348 -2.39 -1.00 0.75
N ASN A 349 -1.19 -0.82 1.35
CA ASN A 349 -0.94 0.12 2.43
C ASN A 349 -1.34 1.55 2.05
N TYR A 350 -1.14 1.97 0.81
CA TYR A 350 -1.50 3.32 0.36
C TYR A 350 -3.00 3.62 0.38
N VAL A 351 -3.83 2.58 0.57
CA VAL A 351 -5.30 2.70 0.65
C VAL A 351 -5.84 2.29 2.01
N PHE A 352 -5.34 1.19 2.57
CA PHE A 352 -5.95 0.54 3.74
C PHE A 352 -5.21 0.76 5.06
N ASP A 353 -3.92 1.13 5.04
CA ASP A 353 -3.14 1.30 6.26
C ASP A 353 -3.46 2.66 6.92
N PRO A 354 -3.91 2.69 8.17
CA PRO A 354 -4.22 3.94 8.87
C PRO A 354 -3.03 4.89 9.02
N LYS A 355 -1.79 4.40 8.89
CA LYS A 355 -0.55 5.17 9.02
C LYS A 355 -0.03 5.69 7.67
N ALA A 356 -0.31 4.97 6.56
CA ALA A 356 0.33 5.20 5.27
C ALA A 356 -0.64 5.52 4.12
N HIS A 357 -1.97 5.48 4.36
CA HIS A 357 -2.93 5.75 3.30
C HIS A 357 -2.83 7.20 2.78
N LEU A 358 -3.14 7.34 1.52
CA LEU A 358 -3.11 8.65 0.84
C LEU A 358 -4.36 9.45 1.18
N ILE A 359 -4.33 10.16 2.33
CA ILE A 359 -5.44 10.95 2.88
C ILE A 359 -6.12 11.81 1.82
N ARG A 360 -5.34 12.48 0.96
CA ARG A 360 -5.83 13.37 -0.10
C ARG A 360 -6.83 12.75 -1.06
N TYR A 361 -6.82 11.41 -1.22
CA TYR A 361 -7.74 10.72 -2.14
C TYR A 361 -8.89 10.03 -1.43
N PHE A 362 -8.71 9.65 -0.18
CA PHE A 362 -9.69 8.83 0.55
C PHE A 362 -10.43 9.56 1.66
N ASP A 363 -9.88 10.67 2.17
CA ASP A 363 -10.53 11.49 3.21
C ASP A 363 -11.03 12.83 2.66
N ASP A 364 -10.55 13.27 1.49
CA ASP A 364 -11.05 14.44 0.78
C ASP A 364 -12.16 14.05 -0.21
N SER A 365 -13.27 14.77 -0.18
CA SER A 365 -14.41 14.58 -1.09
C SER A 365 -14.15 15.01 -2.54
N LEU A 366 -13.01 15.64 -2.83
CA LEU A 366 -12.67 16.15 -4.16
C LEU A 366 -12.44 15.02 -5.17
N TYR A 367 -11.81 13.93 -4.77
CA TYR A 367 -11.48 12.81 -5.64
C TYR A 367 -12.51 11.70 -5.59
N LYS A 368 -12.56 10.90 -6.65
CA LYS A 368 -13.45 9.75 -6.81
C LYS A 368 -12.62 8.52 -7.18
N PRO A 369 -11.92 7.92 -6.20
CA PRO A 369 -11.07 6.78 -6.46
C PRO A 369 -11.87 5.54 -6.83
N LYS A 370 -11.36 4.76 -7.79
CA LYS A 370 -11.83 3.42 -8.17
C LYS A 370 -10.71 2.43 -7.91
N LEU A 371 -11.03 1.27 -7.35
CA LEU A 371 -10.03 0.29 -6.95
C LEU A 371 -10.04 -0.95 -7.84
N LEU A 372 -8.86 -1.38 -8.25
CA LEU A 372 -8.55 -2.68 -8.81
C LEU A 372 -7.60 -3.39 -7.85
N ILE A 373 -8.06 -4.42 -7.18
CA ILE A 373 -7.30 -5.13 -6.14
C ILE A 373 -6.87 -6.48 -6.68
N ASP A 374 -5.60 -6.56 -7.08
CA ASP A 374 -4.97 -7.80 -7.57
C ASP A 374 -4.54 -8.67 -6.40
N GLU A 375 -4.59 -10.00 -6.60
CA GLU A 375 -4.31 -11.00 -5.56
C GLU A 375 -5.07 -10.70 -4.24
N ALA A 376 -6.36 -10.37 -4.40
CA ALA A 376 -7.21 -9.88 -3.32
C ALA A 376 -7.32 -10.82 -2.11
N HIS A 377 -6.98 -12.12 -2.28
CA HIS A 377 -6.90 -13.08 -1.19
C HIS A 377 -5.89 -12.66 -0.09
N ASN A 378 -4.85 -11.90 -0.46
CA ASN A 378 -3.85 -11.40 0.48
C ASN A 378 -4.36 -10.22 1.32
N LEU A 379 -5.43 -9.55 0.90
CA LEU A 379 -5.92 -8.37 1.61
C LEU A 379 -6.38 -8.70 3.04
N VAL A 380 -6.92 -9.90 3.28
CA VAL A 380 -7.38 -10.32 4.61
C VAL A 380 -6.25 -10.31 5.63
N SER A 381 -5.15 -11.01 5.37
CA SER A 381 -3.99 -11.04 6.28
C SER A 381 -3.30 -9.68 6.35
N ARG A 382 -3.09 -9.04 5.20
CA ARG A 382 -2.45 -7.71 5.14
C ARG A 382 -3.23 -6.64 5.91
N ALA A 383 -4.56 -6.66 5.84
CA ALA A 383 -5.37 -5.73 6.61
C ALA A 383 -5.23 -5.98 8.13
N ARG A 384 -5.23 -7.23 8.58
CA ARG A 384 -4.97 -7.53 10.00
C ARG A 384 -3.62 -6.98 10.46
N ASP A 385 -2.57 -7.15 9.66
CA ASP A 385 -1.23 -6.60 9.96
C ASP A 385 -1.25 -5.07 10.05
N MET A 386 -1.94 -4.38 9.13
CA MET A 386 -2.07 -2.92 9.11
C MET A 386 -2.77 -2.35 10.34
N TYR A 387 -3.74 -3.10 10.87
CA TYR A 387 -4.52 -2.74 12.06
C TYR A 387 -3.99 -3.39 13.34
N SER A 388 -2.77 -3.90 13.29
CA SER A 388 -1.99 -4.39 14.44
C SER A 388 -0.83 -3.45 14.75
N ALA A 389 -0.33 -3.50 15.98
CA ALA A 389 0.87 -2.74 16.38
C ALA A 389 1.65 -3.51 17.43
N GLU A 390 2.96 -3.29 17.47
CA GLU A 390 3.82 -3.86 18.49
C GLU A 390 4.93 -2.88 18.89
N ILE A 391 5.35 -2.94 20.14
CA ILE A 391 6.51 -2.21 20.67
C ILE A 391 7.32 -3.15 21.57
N ARG A 392 8.62 -3.23 21.32
CA ARG A 392 9.56 -3.91 22.21
C ARG A 392 10.00 -3.00 23.34
N PHE A 393 10.04 -3.53 24.56
CA PHE A 393 10.49 -2.78 25.73
C PHE A 393 11.95 -2.28 25.57
N ASN A 394 12.82 -3.10 24.99
CA ASN A 394 14.19 -2.69 24.70
C ASN A 394 14.28 -1.50 23.74
N SER A 395 13.30 -1.28 22.86
CA SER A 395 13.24 -0.07 22.03
C SER A 395 13.01 1.18 22.89
N ILE A 396 12.22 1.07 23.96
CA ILE A 396 11.99 2.18 24.91
C ILE A 396 13.24 2.43 25.77
N ILE A 397 13.95 1.39 26.16
CA ILE A 397 15.27 1.52 26.85
C ILE A 397 16.27 2.17 25.88
N ASN A 398 16.29 1.80 24.62
CA ASN A 398 17.14 2.43 23.62
C ASN A 398 16.80 3.92 23.44
N LEU A 399 15.52 4.28 23.42
CA LEU A 399 15.08 5.67 23.39
C LEU A 399 15.62 6.48 24.57
N TYR A 400 15.58 5.92 25.79
CA TYR A 400 16.16 6.54 26.96
C TYR A 400 17.67 6.82 26.79
N ASN A 401 18.41 5.84 26.28
CA ASN A 401 19.84 5.98 26.05
C ASN A 401 20.18 7.01 24.96
N LEU A 402 19.40 7.06 23.89
CA LEU A 402 19.55 8.02 22.79
C LEU A 402 19.29 9.47 23.24
N LEU A 403 18.38 9.66 24.20
CA LEU A 403 18.06 10.97 24.76
C LEU A 403 19.17 11.54 25.66
N LYS A 404 20.16 10.75 26.06
CA LYS A 404 21.29 11.15 26.91
C LYS A 404 20.85 11.91 28.17
N ASP A 405 21.34 13.14 28.36
CA ASP A 405 21.02 13.97 29.52
C ASP A 405 19.51 14.27 29.69
N LYS A 406 18.73 14.15 28.63
CA LYS A 406 17.25 14.34 28.65
C LYS A 406 16.47 13.06 28.95
N GLY A 407 17.13 11.90 28.95
CA GLY A 407 16.51 10.61 29.24
C GLY A 407 15.84 10.56 30.61
N HIS A 408 16.36 11.30 31.60
CA HIS A 408 15.77 11.40 32.95
C HIS A 408 14.29 11.83 32.91
N LEU A 409 13.84 12.53 31.87
CA LEU A 409 12.46 13.00 31.76
C LEU A 409 11.46 11.85 31.58
N ILE A 410 11.88 10.73 30.95
CA ILE A 410 11.03 9.55 30.71
C ILE A 410 11.36 8.37 31.63
N TYR A 411 12.35 8.51 32.51
CA TYR A 411 12.88 7.41 33.33
C TYR A 411 11.82 6.80 34.27
N GLU A 412 11.02 7.64 34.95
CA GLU A 412 9.98 7.16 35.86
C GLU A 412 8.89 6.38 35.11
N ASP A 413 8.55 6.81 33.88
CA ASP A 413 7.55 6.12 33.06
C ASP A 413 8.05 4.76 32.59
N ILE A 414 9.36 4.65 32.30
CA ILE A 414 10.00 3.38 31.97
C ILE A 414 9.96 2.42 33.16
N LEU A 415 10.27 2.89 34.37
CA LEU A 415 10.19 2.06 35.58
C LEU A 415 8.76 1.56 35.84
N ARG A 416 7.76 2.42 35.63
CA ARG A 416 6.35 2.02 35.76
C ARG A 416 5.98 0.98 34.69
N LEU A 417 6.43 1.15 33.45
CA LEU A 417 6.22 0.18 32.38
C LEU A 417 6.87 -1.18 32.72
N GLU A 418 8.12 -1.16 33.18
CA GLU A 418 8.85 -2.37 33.59
C GLU A 418 8.15 -3.14 34.72
N ASP A 419 7.67 -2.42 35.74
CA ASP A 419 6.92 -3.03 36.86
C ASP A 419 5.61 -3.70 36.39
N MET A 420 4.90 -3.04 35.46
CA MET A 420 3.71 -3.62 34.84
C MET A 420 4.04 -4.89 34.04
N LEU A 421 5.10 -4.85 33.24
CA LEU A 421 5.53 -6.00 32.43
C LEU A 421 5.93 -7.19 33.32
N LYS A 422 6.65 -6.96 34.41
CA LYS A 422 6.91 -7.98 35.45
C LYS A 422 5.63 -8.49 36.11
N GLY A 423 4.60 -7.65 36.19
CA GLY A 423 3.27 -8.08 36.63
C GLY A 423 2.64 -9.07 35.68
N TYR A 424 2.67 -8.80 34.36
CA TYR A 424 2.19 -9.73 33.35
C TYR A 424 3.00 -11.03 33.29
N GLU A 425 4.33 -10.97 33.42
CA GLU A 425 5.21 -12.13 33.44
C GLU A 425 4.75 -13.16 34.48
N ARG A 426 4.34 -12.72 35.67
CA ARG A 426 3.81 -13.60 36.73
C ARG A 426 2.48 -14.27 36.38
N LEU A 427 1.78 -13.76 35.37
CA LEU A 427 0.50 -14.26 34.88
C LEU A 427 0.65 -15.09 33.59
N MET A 428 1.85 -15.14 33.01
CA MET A 428 2.13 -15.93 31.82
C MET A 428 1.93 -17.43 32.11
N ILE A 429 1.18 -18.07 31.24
CA ILE A 429 0.96 -19.51 31.23
C ILE A 429 1.68 -19.98 29.97
N ASP A 430 2.14 -21.14 29.84
CA ASP A 430 2.84 -21.75 28.69
C ASP A 430 3.39 -20.77 27.62
N GLN A 431 4.61 -20.94 27.17
CA GLN A 431 5.26 -20.18 26.10
C GLN A 431 5.57 -18.68 26.40
N ASN A 432 5.67 -18.26 27.67
CA ASN A 432 6.01 -16.88 28.04
C ASN A 432 5.08 -15.82 27.43
N ILE A 433 3.78 -16.10 27.34
CA ILE A 433 2.80 -15.19 26.75
C ILE A 433 1.64 -14.94 27.73
N TYR A 434 1.32 -13.65 27.88
CA TYR A 434 0.09 -13.19 28.49
C TYR A 434 -0.82 -12.58 27.43
N TYR A 435 -2.13 -12.81 27.48
CA TYR A 435 -3.09 -12.16 26.59
C TYR A 435 -4.43 -11.92 27.28
N GLN A 436 -5.12 -10.89 26.81
CA GLN A 436 -6.49 -10.57 27.26
C GLN A 436 -7.30 -9.89 26.15
N PRO A 437 -8.67 -9.94 26.22
CA PRO A 437 -9.55 -9.32 25.24
C PRO A 437 -9.66 -7.79 25.41
N LEU A 438 -9.40 -7.25 26.59
CA LEU A 438 -9.47 -5.84 26.86
C LEU A 438 -8.07 -5.21 26.79
N PHE A 439 -8.02 -4.00 26.30
CA PHE A 439 -6.79 -3.23 26.31
C PHE A 439 -6.47 -2.69 27.71
N ASP A 440 -5.19 -2.62 28.08
CA ASP A 440 -4.79 -2.02 29.35
C ASP A 440 -4.54 -0.51 29.18
N ASN A 441 -5.44 0.29 29.72
CA ASN A 441 -5.36 1.74 29.65
C ASN A 441 -4.15 2.33 30.38
N ASN A 442 -3.56 1.63 31.35
CA ASN A 442 -2.34 2.12 32.01
C ASN A 442 -1.14 2.08 31.04
N ILE A 443 -1.04 1.06 30.17
CA ILE A 443 -0.06 1.00 29.09
C ILE A 443 -0.24 2.16 28.11
N TYR A 444 -1.51 2.45 27.74
CA TYR A 444 -1.82 3.61 26.88
C TYR A 444 -1.33 4.93 27.51
N ASP A 445 -1.65 5.15 28.79
CA ASP A 445 -1.28 6.39 29.48
C ASP A 445 0.23 6.56 29.58
N ILE A 446 0.98 5.48 29.84
CA ILE A 446 2.43 5.53 29.88
C ILE A 446 3.00 5.90 28.50
N PHE A 447 2.57 5.23 27.43
CA PHE A 447 3.08 5.55 26.09
C PHE A 447 2.66 6.95 25.62
N ARG A 448 1.47 7.41 25.99
CA ARG A 448 1.01 8.77 25.72
C ARG A 448 1.92 9.81 26.40
N VAL A 449 2.26 9.60 27.68
CA VAL A 449 3.16 10.49 28.43
C VAL A 449 4.57 10.46 27.83
N ILE A 450 5.11 9.29 27.51
CA ILE A 450 6.44 9.17 26.86
C ILE A 450 6.41 9.92 25.53
N ARG A 451 5.40 9.71 24.70
CA ARG A 451 5.23 10.41 23.43
C ARG A 451 5.25 11.92 23.61
N GLU A 452 4.44 12.47 24.52
CA GLU A 452 4.36 13.91 24.79
C GLU A 452 5.71 14.49 25.23
N LYS A 453 6.42 13.80 26.10
CA LYS A 453 7.75 14.21 26.57
C LYS A 453 8.79 14.18 25.44
N VAL A 454 8.82 13.11 24.67
CA VAL A 454 9.75 12.98 23.53
C VAL A 454 9.43 14.00 22.44
N GLU A 455 8.16 14.25 22.17
CA GLU A 455 7.71 15.30 21.27
C GLU A 455 8.25 16.66 21.68
N LEU A 456 8.11 17.02 22.97
CA LEU A 456 8.66 18.27 23.50
C LEU A 456 10.18 18.36 23.36
N ILE A 457 10.88 17.26 23.58
CA ILE A 457 12.35 17.21 23.42
C ILE A 457 12.74 17.44 21.95
N LEU A 458 12.12 16.73 21.03
CA LEU A 458 12.40 16.85 19.59
C LEU A 458 12.02 18.22 19.03
N GLN A 459 11.02 18.86 19.60
CA GLN A 459 10.60 20.22 19.26
C GLN A 459 11.56 21.29 19.78
N ASN A 460 12.10 21.12 20.99
CA ASN A 460 12.94 22.14 21.66
C ASN A 460 14.42 22.06 21.29
N ASP A 461 14.87 20.96 20.71
CA ASP A 461 16.27 20.73 20.37
C ASP A 461 16.39 20.17 18.94
N GLU A 462 16.60 21.07 17.98
CA GLU A 462 16.78 20.71 16.58
C GLU A 462 18.11 20.00 16.30
N HIS A 463 19.08 20.18 17.18
CA HIS A 463 20.44 19.63 17.04
C HIS A 463 20.72 18.41 17.93
N ILE A 464 19.66 17.79 18.49
CA ILE A 464 19.85 16.57 19.28
C ILE A 464 20.54 15.47 18.48
N ASP A 465 21.59 14.91 19.05
CA ASP A 465 22.26 13.75 18.45
C ASP A 465 21.28 12.60 18.25
N ASN A 466 21.46 11.81 17.18
CA ASN A 466 20.62 10.65 16.87
C ASN A 466 19.13 10.96 16.69
N ARG A 467 18.79 12.21 16.29
CA ARG A 467 17.41 12.66 16.10
C ARG A 467 16.57 11.69 15.24
N ASN A 468 17.15 11.13 14.18
CA ASN A 468 16.43 10.20 13.30
C ASN A 468 16.11 8.87 14.00
N GLU A 469 17.01 8.33 14.81
CA GLU A 469 16.78 7.10 15.57
C GLU A 469 15.71 7.31 16.65
N ILE A 470 15.77 8.45 17.35
CA ILE A 470 14.73 8.87 18.30
C ILE A 470 13.38 9.00 17.59
N ALA A 471 13.35 9.61 16.40
CA ALA A 471 12.12 9.79 15.61
C ALA A 471 11.52 8.45 15.18
N VAL A 472 12.30 7.46 14.81
CA VAL A 472 11.79 6.11 14.48
C VAL A 472 11.00 5.53 15.65
N ILE A 473 11.62 5.50 16.86
CA ILE A 473 10.95 4.95 18.04
C ILE A 473 9.73 5.80 18.44
N TYR A 474 9.82 7.12 18.30
CA TYR A 474 8.70 8.01 18.50
C TYR A 474 7.51 7.65 17.59
N PHE A 475 7.76 7.40 16.30
CA PHE A 475 6.69 7.00 15.37
C PHE A 475 6.16 5.60 15.64
N ASP A 476 6.97 4.68 16.15
CA ASP A 476 6.47 3.38 16.60
C ASP A 476 5.48 3.55 17.76
N ILE A 477 5.79 4.43 18.73
CA ILE A 477 4.89 4.76 19.83
C ILE A 477 3.61 5.42 19.31
N VAL A 478 3.71 6.40 18.40
CA VAL A 478 2.55 7.05 17.77
C VAL A 478 1.69 6.01 17.02
N GLY A 479 2.34 5.14 16.26
CA GLY A 479 1.67 4.07 15.53
C GLY A 479 0.94 3.09 16.46
N PHE A 480 1.53 2.74 17.59
CA PHE A 480 0.90 1.89 18.61
C PHE A 480 -0.32 2.57 19.24
N LEU A 481 -0.20 3.85 19.61
CA LEU A 481 -1.29 4.62 20.18
C LEU A 481 -2.45 4.79 19.19
N ASN A 482 -2.16 5.04 17.91
CA ASN A 482 -3.19 5.15 16.88
C ASN A 482 -4.00 3.85 16.73
N ILE A 483 -3.37 2.68 16.87
CA ILE A 483 -4.09 1.38 16.87
C ILE A 483 -4.82 1.18 18.20
N ALA A 484 -4.25 1.62 19.32
CA ALA A 484 -4.93 1.57 20.62
C ALA A 484 -6.20 2.43 20.64
N ASP A 485 -6.20 3.58 19.96
CA ASP A 485 -7.38 4.48 19.86
C ASP A 485 -8.56 3.82 19.11
N ILE A 486 -8.30 2.87 18.23
CA ILE A 486 -9.32 2.15 17.47
C ILE A 486 -9.53 0.71 17.99
N TYR A 487 -9.00 0.38 19.17
CA TYR A 487 -9.12 -0.94 19.77
C TYR A 487 -10.60 -1.34 19.95
N SER A 488 -10.91 -2.57 19.57
CA SER A 488 -12.28 -3.12 19.60
C SER A 488 -12.26 -4.60 19.97
N GLU A 489 -13.42 -5.23 20.00
CA GLU A 489 -13.57 -6.69 20.22
C GLU A 489 -12.80 -7.54 19.20
N ALA A 490 -12.47 -6.96 18.02
CA ALA A 490 -11.65 -7.59 17.01
C ALA A 490 -10.15 -7.61 17.34
N HIS A 491 -9.72 -7.02 18.43
CA HIS A 491 -8.32 -6.96 18.84
C HIS A 491 -8.04 -7.79 20.10
N ARG A 492 -6.77 -8.11 20.28
CA ARG A 492 -6.25 -8.72 21.52
C ARG A 492 -5.00 -7.97 21.97
N PHE A 493 -4.96 -7.69 23.27
CA PHE A 493 -3.77 -7.20 23.93
C PHE A 493 -2.91 -8.39 24.33
N ILE A 494 -1.63 -8.38 23.94
CA ILE A 494 -0.70 -9.49 24.15
C ILE A 494 0.62 -8.95 24.67
N VAL A 495 1.18 -9.58 25.69
CA VAL A 495 2.55 -9.37 26.17
C VAL A 495 3.29 -10.68 26.05
N GLU A 496 4.39 -10.67 25.32
CA GLU A 496 5.22 -11.86 25.05
C GLU A 496 6.64 -11.56 25.56
N GLU A 497 7.23 -12.52 26.29
CA GLU A 497 8.65 -12.47 26.68
C GLU A 497 9.47 -13.30 25.70
N ASP A 498 10.42 -12.67 25.04
CA ASP A 498 11.32 -13.29 24.08
C ASP A 498 12.78 -12.82 24.35
N ASN A 499 13.66 -13.77 24.69
CA ASN A 499 15.09 -13.51 24.95
C ASN A 499 15.34 -12.39 25.97
N SER A 500 14.61 -12.36 27.07
CA SER A 500 14.68 -11.33 28.13
C SER A 500 14.25 -9.92 27.67
N ASP A 501 13.46 -9.82 26.61
CA ASP A 501 12.78 -8.61 26.19
C ASP A 501 11.27 -8.84 26.19
N TYR A 502 10.49 -7.82 26.44
CA TYR A 502 9.04 -7.86 26.36
C TYR A 502 8.56 -7.24 25.05
N ASN A 503 7.71 -7.97 24.34
CA ASN A 503 7.01 -7.45 23.17
C ASN A 503 5.54 -7.19 23.51
N ILE A 504 5.13 -5.93 23.48
CA ILE A 504 3.77 -5.47 23.77
C ILE A 504 3.04 -5.33 22.45
N LYS A 505 1.97 -6.10 22.26
CA LYS A 505 1.27 -6.21 20.98
C LYS A 505 -0.22 -5.87 21.13
N ILE A 506 -0.73 -5.19 20.12
CA ILE A 506 -2.15 -5.13 19.79
C ILE A 506 -2.33 -5.91 18.50
N THR A 507 -2.99 -7.05 18.56
CA THR A 507 -3.19 -7.93 17.41
C THR A 507 -4.62 -7.85 16.93
N CYS A 508 -4.81 -7.45 15.67
CA CYS A 508 -6.10 -7.43 15.01
C CYS A 508 -6.44 -8.83 14.47
N LEU A 509 -7.52 -9.43 14.94
CA LEU A 509 -8.03 -10.73 14.50
C LEU A 509 -8.97 -10.59 13.29
N ASP A 510 -9.60 -9.42 13.15
CA ASP A 510 -10.59 -9.16 12.11
C ASP A 510 -10.58 -7.68 11.69
N ALA A 511 -10.15 -7.41 10.47
CA ALA A 511 -10.05 -6.05 9.93
C ALA A 511 -11.21 -5.67 9.00
N ARG A 512 -12.26 -6.50 8.86
CA ARG A 512 -13.34 -6.30 7.88
C ARG A 512 -14.14 -5.00 8.05
N GLU A 513 -14.26 -4.47 9.26
CA GLU A 513 -14.92 -3.18 9.50
C GLU A 513 -14.18 -2.05 8.80
N TYR A 514 -12.86 -2.05 8.89
CA TYR A 514 -12.01 -1.01 8.33
C TYR A 514 -11.95 -1.11 6.81
N THR A 515 -11.72 -2.30 6.26
CA THR A 515 -11.67 -2.53 4.81
C THR A 515 -13.01 -2.22 4.15
N TYR A 516 -14.12 -2.66 4.75
CA TYR A 516 -15.46 -2.37 4.26
C TYR A 516 -15.77 -0.88 4.29
N ASN A 517 -15.44 -0.19 5.39
CA ASN A 517 -15.69 1.25 5.50
C ASN A 517 -14.99 2.03 4.37
N ILE A 518 -13.74 1.69 4.05
CA ILE A 518 -13.01 2.33 2.95
C ILE A 518 -13.67 1.99 1.61
N ILE A 519 -13.91 0.72 1.32
CA ILE A 519 -14.45 0.26 0.04
C ILE A 519 -15.87 0.81 -0.19
N LYS A 520 -16.70 0.88 0.85
CA LYS A 520 -18.10 1.31 0.73
C LYS A 520 -18.27 2.82 0.67
N ASN A 521 -17.51 3.54 1.51
CA ASN A 521 -17.77 4.96 1.75
C ASN A 521 -16.80 5.91 1.05
N LYS A 522 -15.59 5.44 0.72
CA LYS A 522 -14.51 6.30 0.21
C LYS A 522 -14.15 6.05 -1.24
N VAL A 523 -14.76 5.04 -1.92
CA VAL A 523 -14.46 4.73 -3.33
C VAL A 523 -15.72 4.66 -4.19
N GLU A 524 -15.53 4.92 -5.48
CA GLU A 524 -16.61 4.95 -6.49
C GLU A 524 -16.80 3.59 -7.21
N GLY A 525 -16.18 2.53 -6.71
CA GLY A 525 -16.29 1.16 -7.20
C GLY A 525 -15.02 0.36 -6.99
N CYS A 526 -15.19 -0.93 -6.78
CA CYS A 526 -14.09 -1.83 -6.42
C CYS A 526 -14.20 -3.16 -7.15
N VAL A 527 -13.11 -3.59 -7.78
CA VAL A 527 -12.96 -4.93 -8.36
C VAL A 527 -11.83 -5.66 -7.63
N LEU A 528 -12.21 -6.71 -6.89
CA LEU A 528 -11.29 -7.60 -6.20
C LEU A 528 -11.12 -8.86 -7.04
N PHE A 529 -9.90 -9.23 -7.40
CA PHE A 529 -9.69 -10.38 -8.26
C PHE A 529 -8.46 -11.21 -7.84
N SER A 530 -8.60 -12.51 -7.98
CA SER A 530 -7.53 -13.48 -7.79
C SER A 530 -7.93 -14.84 -8.39
N ALA A 531 -6.95 -15.72 -8.60
CA ALA A 531 -7.20 -17.10 -8.96
C ALA A 531 -7.66 -17.95 -7.76
N THR A 532 -7.43 -17.50 -6.54
CA THR A 532 -7.54 -18.29 -5.31
C THR A 532 -8.54 -17.72 -4.29
N LEU A 533 -9.59 -17.04 -4.74
CA LEU A 533 -10.69 -16.57 -3.89
C LEU A 533 -11.67 -17.72 -3.55
N TYR A 534 -11.16 -18.80 -2.97
CA TYR A 534 -11.94 -19.97 -2.54
C TYR A 534 -11.82 -20.21 -1.05
N PRO A 535 -12.95 -20.43 -0.31
CA PRO A 535 -14.32 -20.22 -0.79
C PRO A 535 -14.65 -18.73 -0.87
N ILE A 536 -15.43 -18.34 -1.88
CA ILE A 536 -15.70 -16.92 -2.15
C ILE A 536 -16.38 -16.21 -0.98
N ASN A 537 -17.30 -16.89 -0.29
CA ASN A 537 -18.04 -16.31 0.84
C ASN A 537 -17.11 -15.91 2.01
N TYR A 538 -16.03 -16.66 2.23
CA TYR A 538 -15.01 -16.33 3.23
C TYR A 538 -14.37 -14.96 2.94
N TYR A 539 -13.95 -14.74 1.69
CA TYR A 539 -13.33 -13.47 1.32
C TYR A 539 -14.34 -12.31 1.29
N MET A 540 -15.56 -12.55 0.79
CA MET A 540 -16.61 -11.53 0.82
C MET A 540 -16.93 -11.13 2.26
N GLU A 541 -17.01 -12.08 3.17
CA GLU A 541 -17.29 -11.81 4.58
C GLU A 541 -16.15 -11.03 5.24
N LEU A 542 -14.88 -11.45 5.04
CA LEU A 542 -13.73 -10.84 5.72
C LEU A 542 -13.21 -9.54 5.09
N ILE A 543 -13.67 -9.18 3.89
CA ILE A 543 -13.26 -7.92 3.25
C ILE A 543 -14.40 -6.90 3.23
N THR A 544 -15.62 -7.35 2.89
CA THR A 544 -16.75 -6.43 2.67
C THR A 544 -18.03 -6.84 3.43
N LYS A 545 -17.93 -7.64 4.48
CA LYS A 545 -19.07 -8.07 5.31
C LYS A 545 -20.20 -8.72 4.49
N GLY A 546 -19.82 -9.47 3.46
CA GLY A 546 -20.73 -10.12 2.52
C GLY A 546 -21.32 -9.21 1.43
N ASP A 547 -21.01 -7.91 1.41
CA ASP A 547 -21.48 -6.99 0.36
C ASP A 547 -20.70 -7.20 -0.95
N GLY A 548 -21.40 -7.09 -2.06
CA GLY A 548 -20.85 -7.24 -3.40
C GLY A 548 -21.45 -8.38 -4.19
N LYS A 549 -20.96 -8.54 -5.41
CA LYS A 549 -21.30 -9.67 -6.29
C LYS A 549 -20.03 -10.41 -6.68
N TYR A 550 -20.16 -11.65 -7.09
CA TYR A 550 -19.02 -12.39 -7.60
C TYR A 550 -19.28 -12.98 -8.98
N ILE A 551 -18.20 -13.20 -9.71
CA ILE A 551 -18.17 -14.00 -10.93
C ILE A 551 -17.09 -15.08 -10.79
N ASN A 552 -17.39 -16.27 -11.31
CA ASN A 552 -16.43 -17.35 -11.43
C ASN A 552 -16.12 -17.56 -12.91
N LEU A 553 -14.90 -17.22 -13.33
CA LEU A 553 -14.48 -17.25 -14.71
C LEU A 553 -13.89 -18.61 -15.06
N LYS A 554 -14.25 -19.12 -16.22
CA LYS A 554 -13.68 -20.37 -16.72
C LYS A 554 -12.20 -20.22 -17.01
N SER A 555 -11.42 -21.27 -16.73
CA SER A 555 -10.04 -21.34 -17.13
C SER A 555 -9.92 -21.31 -18.66
N PRO A 556 -9.01 -20.51 -19.23
CA PRO A 556 -8.77 -20.50 -20.67
C PRO A 556 -8.06 -21.79 -21.15
N PHE A 557 -7.57 -22.60 -20.23
CA PHE A 557 -6.80 -23.80 -20.51
C PHE A 557 -7.69 -25.03 -20.62
N ASN A 558 -7.30 -25.95 -21.51
CA ASN A 558 -8.00 -27.21 -21.66
C ASN A 558 -7.88 -28.04 -20.37
N PRO A 559 -9.01 -28.41 -19.70
CA PRO A 559 -8.97 -29.22 -18.49
C PRO A 559 -8.25 -30.56 -18.63
N SER A 560 -8.18 -31.11 -19.84
CA SER A 560 -7.45 -32.37 -20.10
C SER A 560 -5.95 -32.23 -19.96
N ASN A 561 -5.41 -31.00 -20.00
CA ASN A 561 -3.98 -30.75 -19.84
C ASN A 561 -3.51 -30.84 -18.37
N LEU A 562 -4.44 -30.83 -17.42
CA LEU A 562 -4.15 -30.94 -15.99
C LEU A 562 -4.74 -32.24 -15.44
N LYS A 563 -3.89 -33.11 -14.88
CA LYS A 563 -4.32 -34.29 -14.15
C LYS A 563 -4.13 -34.09 -12.66
N ILE A 564 -5.20 -34.26 -11.89
CA ILE A 564 -5.16 -34.21 -10.42
C ILE A 564 -5.29 -35.64 -9.88
N LEU A 565 -4.29 -36.11 -9.16
CA LEU A 565 -4.31 -37.41 -8.50
C LEU A 565 -4.26 -37.21 -6.98
N ILE A 566 -5.10 -37.92 -6.24
CA ILE A 566 -5.26 -37.74 -4.80
C ILE A 566 -4.95 -39.05 -4.11
N ASP A 567 -3.83 -39.10 -3.40
CA ASP A 567 -3.57 -40.21 -2.46
C ASP A 567 -4.14 -39.85 -1.08
N ALA A 568 -5.25 -40.43 -0.78
CA ALA A 568 -5.91 -40.30 0.51
C ALA A 568 -5.65 -41.45 1.47
N ASN A 569 -4.71 -42.34 1.16
CA ASN A 569 -4.32 -43.47 2.03
C ASN A 569 -3.25 -43.06 3.04
N VAL A 570 -2.52 -41.94 2.75
CA VAL A 570 -1.41 -41.47 3.55
C VAL A 570 -1.87 -40.37 4.52
N SER A 571 -1.56 -40.52 5.80
CA SER A 571 -1.82 -39.50 6.82
C SER A 571 -0.61 -38.56 6.97
N THR A 572 -0.80 -37.25 6.76
CA THR A 572 0.25 -36.25 6.99
C THR A 572 0.08 -35.49 8.32
N LYS A 573 -0.78 -35.99 9.21
CA LYS A 573 -0.96 -35.47 10.57
C LYS A 573 0.34 -35.56 11.35
N TYR A 574 0.62 -34.55 12.18
CA TYR A 574 1.89 -34.43 12.91
C TYR A 574 2.35 -35.72 13.59
N LYS A 575 1.44 -36.43 14.25
CA LYS A 575 1.71 -37.69 14.97
C LYS A 575 2.05 -38.88 14.05
N ASP A 576 1.72 -38.81 12.78
CA ASP A 576 1.83 -39.93 11.83
C ASP A 576 3.01 -39.74 10.85
N ARG A 577 3.61 -38.56 10.79
CA ARG A 577 4.61 -38.17 9.79
C ARG A 577 5.82 -39.09 9.67
N GLU A 578 6.37 -39.52 10.81
CA GLU A 578 7.51 -40.46 10.83
C GLU A 578 7.15 -41.84 10.29
N LYS A 579 5.88 -42.25 10.41
CA LYS A 579 5.39 -43.57 10.00
C LYS A 579 5.06 -43.59 8.50
N THR A 580 4.57 -42.46 7.97
CA THR A 580 4.06 -42.37 6.59
C THR A 580 5.00 -41.67 5.63
N ILE A 581 6.19 -41.29 6.10
CA ILE A 581 7.18 -40.60 5.22
C ILE A 581 7.65 -41.51 4.09
N ASP A 582 7.77 -42.80 4.34
CA ASP A 582 8.24 -43.77 3.35
C ASP A 582 7.18 -43.95 2.23
N ASP A 583 5.88 -43.88 2.54
CA ASP A 583 4.80 -43.90 1.56
C ASP A 583 4.87 -42.65 0.63
N ILE A 584 5.18 -41.50 1.20
CA ILE A 584 5.35 -40.24 0.42
C ILE A 584 6.58 -40.31 -0.51
N ILE A 585 7.65 -40.96 -0.03
CA ILE A 585 8.85 -41.21 -0.83
C ILE A 585 8.53 -42.18 -2.00
N ASP A 586 7.77 -43.23 -1.74
CA ASP A 586 7.39 -44.20 -2.76
C ASP A 586 6.53 -43.54 -3.86
N ASP A 587 5.50 -42.79 -3.47
CA ASP A 587 4.70 -42.00 -4.42
C ASP A 587 5.53 -41.02 -5.22
N SER A 588 6.44 -40.31 -4.56
CA SER A 588 7.34 -39.36 -5.23
C SER A 588 8.23 -40.07 -6.26
N ASN A 589 8.80 -41.22 -5.90
CA ASN A 589 9.60 -42.03 -6.82
C ASN A 589 8.79 -42.56 -8.02
N VAL A 590 7.54 -42.97 -7.81
CA VAL A 590 6.65 -43.37 -8.91
C VAL A 590 6.46 -42.21 -9.89
N VAL A 591 6.21 -40.99 -9.38
CA VAL A 591 6.05 -39.79 -10.23
C VAL A 591 7.32 -39.47 -11.02
N LEU A 592 8.46 -39.39 -10.33
CA LEU A 592 9.75 -39.02 -10.90
C LEU A 592 10.27 -40.02 -11.93
N ASN A 593 10.01 -41.33 -11.74
CA ASN A 593 10.42 -42.39 -12.61
C ASN A 593 9.50 -42.59 -13.84
N THR A 594 8.24 -42.10 -13.76
CA THR A 594 7.27 -42.27 -14.85
C THR A 594 7.47 -41.27 -15.99
N ASN A 595 7.80 -40.03 -15.67
CA ASN A 595 8.05 -39.01 -16.68
C ASN A 595 9.18 -38.08 -16.21
N LYS A 596 10.32 -38.07 -16.91
CA LYS A 596 11.44 -37.21 -16.54
C LYS A 596 11.15 -35.74 -16.83
N GLY A 597 11.59 -34.86 -15.95
CA GLY A 597 11.46 -33.40 -16.05
C GLY A 597 11.54 -32.74 -14.69
N ASN A 598 11.28 -31.46 -14.59
CA ASN A 598 11.34 -30.77 -13.32
C ASN A 598 10.04 -30.93 -12.51
N TYR A 599 10.19 -31.17 -11.24
CA TYR A 599 9.09 -31.33 -10.27
C TYR A 599 9.34 -30.51 -9.03
N ILE A 600 8.26 -30.19 -8.31
CA ILE A 600 8.31 -29.53 -7.00
C ILE A 600 7.48 -30.33 -6.00
N ILE A 601 8.03 -30.60 -4.82
CA ILE A 601 7.30 -31.14 -3.69
C ILE A 601 7.11 -30.02 -2.67
N PHE A 602 5.87 -29.73 -2.32
CA PHE A 602 5.53 -28.76 -1.30
C PHE A 602 5.18 -29.43 0.03
N PHE A 603 5.86 -29.03 1.08
CA PHE A 603 5.66 -29.49 2.45
C PHE A 603 4.98 -28.45 3.33
N PRO A 604 4.23 -28.83 4.38
CA PRO A 604 3.59 -27.89 5.31
C PRO A 604 4.59 -27.20 6.28
N SER A 605 5.83 -27.69 6.39
CA SER A 605 6.87 -27.11 7.26
C SER A 605 8.26 -27.55 6.86
N TYR A 606 9.27 -26.76 7.21
CA TYR A 606 10.70 -27.07 7.02
C TYR A 606 11.08 -28.41 7.68
N LYS A 607 10.67 -28.62 8.93
CA LYS A 607 10.95 -29.86 9.66
C LYS A 607 10.44 -31.12 8.95
N TYR A 608 9.29 -31.05 8.27
CA TYR A 608 8.76 -32.18 7.53
C TYR A 608 9.47 -32.39 6.21
N MET A 609 9.89 -31.30 5.57
CA MET A 609 10.72 -31.34 4.38
C MET A 609 12.12 -31.93 4.67
N GLU A 610 12.72 -31.56 5.79
CA GLU A 610 14.00 -32.12 6.27
C GLU A 610 13.90 -33.62 6.54
N LEU A 611 12.83 -34.08 7.22
CA LEU A 611 12.58 -35.49 7.44
C LEU A 611 12.48 -36.29 6.12
N PHE A 612 11.86 -35.71 5.10
CA PHE A 612 11.83 -36.31 3.76
C PHE A 612 13.23 -36.36 3.15
N LEU A 613 13.98 -35.25 3.19
CA LEU A 613 15.30 -35.13 2.59
C LEU A 613 16.33 -36.09 3.22
N GLU A 614 16.24 -36.36 4.52
CA GLU A 614 17.10 -37.31 5.23
C GLU A 614 16.98 -38.74 4.66
N LYS A 615 15.76 -39.15 4.30
CA LYS A 615 15.47 -40.52 3.83
C LYS A 615 15.46 -40.64 2.30
N PHE A 616 15.12 -39.56 1.59
CA PHE A 616 14.97 -39.56 0.14
C PHE A 616 16.32 -39.58 -0.57
N LYS A 617 16.52 -40.52 -1.50
CA LYS A 617 17.70 -40.62 -2.33
C LYS A 617 17.28 -40.83 -3.79
N ASN A 618 17.76 -39.96 -4.66
CA ASN A 618 17.55 -40.09 -6.09
C ASN A 618 18.72 -39.44 -6.83
N ASP A 619 19.53 -40.23 -7.48
CA ASP A 619 20.74 -39.78 -8.19
C ASP A 619 20.45 -39.23 -9.60
N GLU A 620 19.21 -39.35 -10.09
CA GLU A 620 18.79 -38.85 -11.38
C GLU A 620 18.32 -37.39 -11.38
N TYR A 621 18.07 -36.83 -10.19
CA TYR A 621 17.57 -35.48 -10.02
C TYR A 621 18.53 -34.59 -9.23
N GLN A 622 18.69 -33.35 -9.67
CA GLN A 622 19.34 -32.36 -8.84
C GLN A 622 18.34 -31.82 -7.82
N ILE A 623 18.57 -32.14 -6.54
CA ILE A 623 17.66 -31.75 -5.45
C ILE A 623 18.00 -30.32 -5.00
N ILE A 624 16.99 -29.45 -4.91
CA ILE A 624 17.07 -28.08 -4.44
C ILE A 624 16.09 -27.91 -3.28
N ALA A 625 16.59 -27.84 -2.04
CA ALA A 625 15.78 -27.62 -0.85
C ALA A 625 15.77 -26.15 -0.44
N GLN A 626 14.60 -25.68 -0.02
CA GLN A 626 14.40 -24.29 0.44
C GLN A 626 15.03 -24.09 1.83
N GLU A 627 15.89 -23.08 1.96
CA GLU A 627 16.39 -22.59 3.25
C GLU A 627 15.38 -21.64 3.92
N SER A 628 15.40 -21.51 5.25
CA SER A 628 14.48 -20.63 6.00
C SER A 628 14.68 -19.15 5.67
N ASP A 629 15.94 -18.71 5.51
CA ASP A 629 16.31 -17.31 5.28
C ASP A 629 16.88 -17.09 3.87
N LEU A 630 16.03 -17.29 2.86
CA LEU A 630 16.44 -17.23 1.47
C LEU A 630 16.48 -15.79 0.94
N SER A 631 17.66 -15.32 0.53
CA SER A 631 17.80 -14.01 -0.14
C SER A 631 17.12 -13.97 -1.51
N GLU A 632 16.78 -12.77 -1.99
CA GLU A 632 16.18 -12.58 -3.31
C GLU A 632 17.12 -13.10 -4.44
N GLU A 633 18.44 -12.90 -4.28
CA GLU A 633 19.43 -13.39 -5.26
C GLU A 633 19.44 -14.91 -5.33
N LYS A 634 19.45 -15.62 -4.19
CA LYS A 634 19.36 -17.09 -4.16
C LYS A 634 18.06 -17.58 -4.77
N ARG A 635 16.94 -16.87 -4.54
CA ARG A 635 15.65 -17.21 -5.14
C ARG A 635 15.70 -17.12 -6.66
N ILE A 636 16.33 -16.08 -7.22
CA ILE A 636 16.54 -15.94 -8.67
C ILE A 636 17.41 -17.06 -9.19
N GLN A 637 18.51 -17.41 -8.51
CA GLN A 637 19.41 -18.50 -8.91
C GLN A 637 18.68 -19.84 -8.98
N ILE A 638 17.81 -20.14 -8.01
CA ILE A 638 17.00 -21.37 -8.01
C ILE A 638 16.06 -21.38 -9.22
N PHE A 639 15.40 -20.26 -9.50
CA PHE A 639 14.54 -20.16 -10.68
C PHE A 639 15.32 -20.34 -12.00
N GLU A 640 16.51 -19.76 -12.11
CA GLU A 640 17.36 -19.96 -13.29
C GLU A 640 17.80 -21.42 -13.44
N ALA A 641 18.05 -22.16 -12.34
CA ALA A 641 18.35 -23.58 -12.40
C ALA A 641 17.21 -24.40 -13.04
N PHE A 642 15.95 -24.08 -12.72
CA PHE A 642 14.80 -24.75 -13.33
C PHE A 642 14.62 -24.46 -14.83
N LYS A 643 15.30 -23.46 -15.39
CA LYS A 643 15.33 -23.22 -16.86
C LYS A 643 16.22 -24.22 -17.62
N ASP A 644 17.16 -24.87 -16.92
CA ASP A 644 17.90 -25.97 -17.51
C ASP A 644 17.04 -27.24 -17.55
N THR A 645 16.49 -27.53 -18.71
CA THR A 645 15.66 -28.73 -18.93
C THR A 645 16.47 -29.98 -19.29
N LYS A 646 17.79 -29.89 -19.39
CA LYS A 646 18.68 -31.04 -19.71
C LYS A 646 18.94 -31.89 -18.48
N THR A 647 19.05 -31.25 -17.32
CA THR A 647 19.21 -31.91 -16.02
C THR A 647 17.91 -31.77 -15.25
N PRO A 648 17.20 -32.87 -14.89
CA PRO A 648 15.96 -32.77 -14.19
C PRO A 648 16.19 -32.27 -12.75
N HIS A 649 15.37 -31.30 -12.30
CA HIS A 649 15.44 -30.71 -10.99
C HIS A 649 14.25 -31.12 -10.14
N LEU A 650 14.51 -31.39 -8.85
CA LEU A 650 13.48 -31.61 -7.84
C LEU A 650 13.57 -30.49 -6.79
N GLY A 651 12.60 -29.59 -6.79
CA GLY A 651 12.45 -28.59 -5.74
C GLY A 651 11.73 -29.15 -4.52
N LEU A 652 12.30 -28.95 -3.34
CA LEU A 652 11.64 -29.26 -2.05
C LEU A 652 11.36 -27.92 -1.37
N PHE A 653 10.09 -27.52 -1.32
CA PHE A 653 9.70 -26.18 -0.87
C PHE A 653 8.59 -26.26 0.19
N VAL A 654 8.39 -25.13 0.91
CA VAL A 654 7.36 -25.04 1.94
C VAL A 654 6.13 -24.30 1.41
N LEU A 655 4.93 -24.81 1.70
CA LEU A 655 3.64 -24.19 1.35
C LEU A 655 3.49 -22.82 1.99
N GLY A 656 3.11 -21.82 1.19
CA GLY A 656 3.00 -20.43 1.64
C GLY A 656 4.35 -19.71 1.71
N GLY A 657 5.47 -20.36 1.37
CA GLY A 657 6.79 -19.74 1.22
C GLY A 657 6.94 -19.01 -0.13
N SER A 658 8.09 -18.38 -0.32
CA SER A 658 8.41 -17.54 -1.50
C SER A 658 8.29 -18.27 -2.85
N PHE A 659 8.36 -19.60 -2.88
CA PHE A 659 8.23 -20.41 -4.09
C PHE A 659 6.79 -20.82 -4.41
N SER A 660 5.90 -20.81 -3.43
CA SER A 660 4.47 -21.04 -3.67
C SER A 660 3.79 -19.82 -4.31
N GLU A 661 4.45 -18.65 -4.29
CA GLU A 661 3.95 -17.40 -4.84
C GLU A 661 5.03 -16.65 -5.65
N GLY A 662 4.70 -16.16 -6.84
CA GLY A 662 5.52 -15.19 -7.57
C GLY A 662 6.52 -15.69 -8.58
N MET A 663 6.62 -17.02 -8.85
CA MET A 663 7.40 -17.58 -9.96
C MET A 663 6.49 -18.22 -11.01
N ASP A 664 6.73 -17.95 -12.26
CA ASP A 664 5.97 -18.51 -13.39
C ASP A 664 6.84 -19.50 -14.18
N PHE A 665 6.53 -20.78 -14.04
CA PHE A 665 7.14 -21.85 -14.80
C PHE A 665 6.32 -22.08 -16.08
N ILE A 666 6.71 -21.44 -17.17
CA ILE A 666 6.00 -21.48 -18.46
C ILE A 666 6.60 -22.56 -19.34
N GLY A 667 5.74 -23.32 -20.03
CA GLY A 667 6.16 -24.39 -20.93
C GLY A 667 6.63 -25.63 -20.16
N ASP A 668 7.65 -26.29 -20.69
CA ASP A 668 8.20 -27.53 -20.13
C ASP A 668 9.05 -27.35 -18.87
N LEU A 669 9.07 -26.16 -18.29
CA LEU A 669 9.90 -25.87 -17.10
C LEU A 669 9.40 -26.60 -15.83
N LEU A 670 8.13 -27.03 -15.78
CA LEU A 670 7.58 -27.76 -14.63
C LEU A 670 6.58 -28.82 -15.12
N LYS A 671 6.88 -30.08 -14.90
CA LYS A 671 5.99 -31.22 -15.28
C LYS A 671 4.92 -31.50 -14.25
N GLY A 672 5.15 -31.16 -13.01
CA GLY A 672 4.15 -31.37 -11.97
C GLY A 672 4.57 -30.90 -10.58
N VAL A 673 3.58 -30.92 -9.70
CA VAL A 673 3.78 -30.64 -8.28
C VAL A 673 3.18 -31.76 -7.43
N ILE A 674 3.87 -32.06 -6.33
CA ILE A 674 3.39 -32.97 -5.27
C ILE A 674 3.14 -32.10 -4.04
N ILE A 675 1.96 -32.16 -3.49
CA ILE A 675 1.56 -31.35 -2.33
C ILE A 675 1.28 -32.27 -1.16
N VAL A 676 2.15 -32.21 -0.16
CA VAL A 676 2.06 -33.02 1.07
C VAL A 676 1.23 -32.28 2.11
N GLY A 677 0.06 -32.83 2.42
CA GLY A 677 -0.89 -32.27 3.38
C GLY A 677 -1.88 -31.29 2.79
N VAL A 678 -2.70 -30.70 3.65
CA VAL A 678 -3.78 -29.76 3.29
C VAL A 678 -3.43 -28.30 3.60
N GLY A 679 -2.15 -27.99 3.79
CA GLY A 679 -1.64 -26.63 3.91
C GLY A 679 -1.98 -25.89 5.21
N LEU A 680 -2.54 -26.56 6.25
CA LEU A 680 -2.95 -25.88 7.48
C LEU A 680 -1.82 -25.01 8.04
N PRO A 681 -2.13 -23.76 8.47
CA PRO A 681 -1.20 -22.92 9.21
C PRO A 681 -0.69 -23.61 10.47
N GLN A 682 0.47 -23.18 10.95
CA GLN A 682 1.01 -23.67 12.22
C GLN A 682 0.05 -23.34 13.37
N VAL A 683 -0.11 -24.31 14.29
CA VAL A 683 -0.87 -24.06 15.52
C VAL A 683 -0.04 -23.14 16.42
N ASN A 684 -0.53 -21.93 16.62
CA ASN A 684 0.04 -20.92 17.51
C ASN A 684 -1.07 -20.13 18.21
N LEU A 685 -0.70 -19.28 19.15
CA LEU A 685 -1.67 -18.48 19.90
C LEU A 685 -2.57 -17.65 19.00
N ILE A 686 -2.01 -16.94 18.01
CA ILE A 686 -2.77 -16.01 17.15
C ILE A 686 -3.82 -16.77 16.36
N ASN A 687 -3.45 -17.87 15.70
CA ASN A 687 -4.39 -18.69 14.94
C ASN A 687 -5.49 -19.32 15.84
N ASN A 688 -5.16 -19.64 17.10
CA ASN A 688 -6.15 -20.10 18.05
C ASN A 688 -7.10 -18.97 18.50
N LEU A 689 -6.58 -17.77 18.73
CA LEU A 689 -7.40 -16.60 19.04
C LEU A 689 -8.33 -16.23 17.87
N GLU A 690 -7.85 -16.31 16.64
CA GLU A 690 -8.67 -16.15 15.43
C GLU A 690 -9.76 -17.22 15.38
N LYS A 691 -9.39 -18.49 15.60
CA LYS A 691 -10.34 -19.60 15.65
C LYS A 691 -11.46 -19.34 16.68
N ASP A 692 -11.10 -18.98 17.90
CA ASP A 692 -12.07 -18.75 18.97
C ASP A 692 -12.94 -17.52 18.68
N TYR A 693 -12.38 -16.46 18.10
CA TYR A 693 -13.11 -15.27 17.67
C TYR A 693 -14.14 -15.59 16.59
N PHE A 694 -13.75 -16.28 15.52
CA PHE A 694 -14.66 -16.64 14.44
C PHE A 694 -15.62 -17.78 14.79
N ASP A 695 -15.28 -18.62 15.77
CA ASP A 695 -16.20 -19.61 16.31
C ASP A 695 -17.36 -18.95 17.04
N ASN A 696 -17.07 -17.94 17.87
CA ASN A 696 -18.09 -17.12 18.52
C ASN A 696 -18.95 -16.34 17.53
N LEU A 697 -18.37 -15.90 16.42
CA LEU A 697 -19.04 -15.01 15.46
C LEU A 697 -19.88 -15.79 14.43
N PHE A 698 -19.36 -16.93 13.94
CA PHE A 698 -19.92 -17.68 12.82
C PHE A 698 -20.15 -19.18 13.12
N GLY A 699 -19.65 -19.71 14.24
CA GLY A 699 -19.68 -21.14 14.54
C GLY A 699 -18.75 -21.97 13.61
N GLN A 700 -17.77 -21.34 12.95
CA GLN A 700 -16.88 -21.95 11.96
C GLN A 700 -15.40 -21.55 12.19
N GLY A 701 -15.01 -21.38 13.44
CA GLY A 701 -13.70 -20.84 13.78
C GLY A 701 -12.54 -21.63 13.19
N PHE A 702 -12.60 -22.96 13.22
CA PHE A 702 -11.53 -23.79 12.66
C PHE A 702 -11.39 -23.60 11.15
N ASP A 703 -12.49 -23.48 10.44
CA ASP A 703 -12.45 -23.29 8.98
C ASP A 703 -11.87 -21.92 8.62
N TYR A 704 -12.24 -20.87 9.35
CA TYR A 704 -11.77 -19.51 9.11
C TYR A 704 -10.28 -19.31 9.44
N ALA A 705 -9.79 -19.91 10.52
CA ALA A 705 -8.41 -19.75 10.95
C ALA A 705 -7.43 -20.74 10.31
N TYR A 706 -7.90 -21.93 9.94
CA TYR A 706 -7.03 -23.03 9.51
C TYR A 706 -7.38 -23.58 8.13
N THR A 707 -8.63 -24.03 7.89
CA THR A 707 -9.00 -24.77 6.68
C THR A 707 -8.91 -23.91 5.45
N TYR A 708 -9.57 -22.73 5.43
CA TYR A 708 -9.63 -21.86 4.26
C TYR A 708 -8.27 -21.24 3.91
N PRO A 709 -7.53 -20.64 4.86
CA PRO A 709 -6.19 -20.13 4.58
C PRO A 709 -5.22 -21.24 4.12
N GLY A 710 -5.33 -22.44 4.72
CA GLY A 710 -4.51 -23.58 4.37
C GLY A 710 -4.76 -24.05 2.96
N PHE A 711 -6.01 -24.27 2.60
CA PHE A 711 -6.38 -24.78 1.28
C PHE A 711 -6.10 -23.78 0.15
N THR A 712 -6.16 -22.48 0.46
CA THR A 712 -5.72 -21.42 -0.47
C THR A 712 -4.27 -21.62 -0.91
N LYS A 713 -3.37 -21.99 0.01
CA LYS A 713 -1.96 -22.30 -0.30
C LYS A 713 -1.83 -23.54 -1.21
N VAL A 714 -2.67 -24.55 -1.02
CA VAL A 714 -2.72 -25.74 -1.88
C VAL A 714 -3.12 -25.35 -3.30
N ILE A 715 -4.18 -24.54 -3.46
CA ILE A 715 -4.62 -24.07 -4.77
C ILE A 715 -3.53 -23.22 -5.45
N GLN A 716 -2.82 -22.37 -4.71
CA GLN A 716 -1.72 -21.56 -5.22
C GLN A 716 -0.56 -22.43 -5.74
N ALA A 717 -0.17 -23.44 -4.98
CA ALA A 717 0.88 -24.38 -5.35
C ALA A 717 0.49 -25.20 -6.61
N ALA A 718 -0.73 -25.72 -6.64
CA ALA A 718 -1.26 -26.44 -7.81
C ALA A 718 -1.35 -25.56 -9.06
N GLY A 719 -1.68 -24.29 -8.88
CA GLY A 719 -1.76 -23.30 -9.98
C GLY A 719 -0.42 -22.95 -10.64
N ARG A 720 0.71 -23.55 -10.21
CA ARG A 720 2.03 -23.39 -10.85
C ARG A 720 2.20 -24.24 -12.10
N VAL A 721 1.42 -25.30 -12.24
CA VAL A 721 1.62 -26.33 -13.26
C VAL A 721 1.16 -25.85 -14.65
N ILE A 722 0.03 -25.14 -14.74
CA ILE A 722 -0.53 -24.67 -16.02
C ILE A 722 -0.51 -23.15 -16.07
N ARG A 723 0.25 -22.59 -17.01
CA ARG A 723 0.45 -21.14 -17.23
C ARG A 723 0.15 -20.70 -18.67
N SER A 724 0.25 -21.62 -19.63
CA SER A 724 -0.02 -21.39 -21.05
C SER A 724 -0.98 -22.43 -21.62
N GLU A 725 -1.49 -22.19 -22.83
CA GLU A 725 -2.40 -23.11 -23.55
C GLU A 725 -1.72 -24.44 -23.88
N SER A 726 -0.40 -24.44 -24.02
CA SER A 726 0.41 -25.61 -24.36
C SER A 726 0.91 -26.40 -23.15
N ASP A 727 0.81 -25.83 -21.94
CA ASP A 727 1.30 -26.51 -20.76
C ASP A 727 0.48 -27.75 -20.44
N ARG A 728 1.18 -28.81 -20.04
CA ARG A 728 0.59 -30.06 -19.64
C ARG A 728 1.33 -30.62 -18.44
N GLY A 729 0.58 -30.95 -17.37
CA GLY A 729 1.22 -31.44 -16.16
C GLY A 729 0.27 -32.02 -15.13
N ILE A 730 0.85 -32.45 -14.01
CA ILE A 730 0.18 -33.19 -12.94
C ILE A 730 0.24 -32.46 -11.62
N VAL A 731 -0.80 -32.68 -10.81
CA VAL A 731 -0.83 -32.31 -9.38
C VAL A 731 -1.14 -33.56 -8.58
N ILE A 732 -0.26 -33.91 -7.65
CA ILE A 732 -0.48 -34.99 -6.71
C ILE A 732 -0.78 -34.40 -5.35
N LEU A 733 -1.94 -34.74 -4.77
CA LEU A 733 -2.36 -34.30 -3.43
C LEU A 733 -2.26 -35.51 -2.48
N ILE A 734 -1.44 -35.40 -1.43
CA ILE A 734 -1.19 -36.51 -0.50
C ILE A 734 -1.70 -36.14 0.88
N ASP A 735 -2.90 -36.61 1.27
CA ASP A 735 -3.43 -36.56 2.63
C ASP A 735 -4.79 -37.24 2.74
N GLU A 736 -5.05 -37.99 3.81
CA GLU A 736 -6.33 -38.64 4.09
C GLU A 736 -7.50 -37.66 4.24
N ARG A 737 -7.23 -36.41 4.64
CA ARG A 737 -8.24 -35.34 4.84
C ARG A 737 -8.91 -34.89 3.55
N TYR A 738 -8.36 -35.17 2.38
CA TYR A 738 -9.03 -34.90 1.10
C TYR A 738 -10.30 -35.73 0.91
N LEU A 739 -10.54 -36.79 1.75
CA LEU A 739 -11.80 -37.50 1.80
C LEU A 739 -12.90 -36.74 2.56
N TYR A 740 -12.55 -35.76 3.39
CA TYR A 740 -13.52 -35.00 4.16
C TYR A 740 -14.34 -34.08 3.24
N ASN A 741 -15.63 -33.95 3.53
CA ASN A 741 -16.55 -33.19 2.66
C ASN A 741 -16.13 -31.75 2.47
N ILE A 742 -15.56 -31.09 3.48
CA ILE A 742 -15.10 -29.73 3.40
C ILE A 742 -14.06 -29.53 2.28
N TYR A 743 -13.03 -30.38 2.20
CA TYR A 743 -12.01 -30.28 1.16
C TYR A 743 -12.55 -30.63 -0.23
N LYS A 744 -13.51 -31.57 -0.34
CA LYS A 744 -14.18 -31.90 -1.62
C LYS A 744 -14.93 -30.69 -2.19
N VAL A 745 -15.60 -29.94 -1.31
CA VAL A 745 -16.33 -28.71 -1.70
C VAL A 745 -15.39 -27.55 -2.03
N LEU A 746 -14.25 -27.47 -1.37
CA LEU A 746 -13.26 -26.41 -1.62
C LEU A 746 -12.45 -26.60 -2.91
N MET A 747 -12.46 -27.79 -3.53
CA MET A 747 -11.74 -28.02 -4.78
C MET A 747 -12.31 -27.16 -5.90
N PRO A 748 -11.48 -26.42 -6.65
CA PRO A 748 -11.92 -25.59 -7.75
C PRO A 748 -12.70 -26.38 -8.82
N GLU A 749 -13.72 -25.77 -9.42
CA GLU A 749 -14.55 -26.42 -10.45
C GLU A 749 -13.74 -26.90 -11.66
N HIS A 750 -12.64 -26.23 -11.99
CA HIS A 750 -11.78 -26.63 -13.11
C HIS A 750 -10.89 -27.86 -12.80
N TRP A 751 -10.87 -28.36 -11.57
CA TRP A 751 -10.23 -29.64 -11.23
C TRP A 751 -11.15 -30.83 -11.59
N GLN A 752 -11.61 -30.85 -12.83
CA GLN A 752 -12.57 -31.86 -13.31
C GLN A 752 -11.93 -33.23 -13.51
N ASN A 753 -10.65 -33.24 -13.92
CA ASN A 753 -9.90 -34.47 -14.18
C ASN A 753 -9.17 -34.95 -12.91
N LYS A 754 -9.91 -35.04 -11.79
CA LYS A 754 -9.39 -35.57 -10.52
C LYS A 754 -9.76 -37.04 -10.32
N LYS A 755 -8.80 -37.81 -9.80
CA LYS A 755 -8.98 -39.22 -9.45
C LYS A 755 -8.34 -39.51 -8.10
N TYR A 756 -9.05 -40.27 -7.26
CA TYR A 756 -8.49 -40.85 -6.04
C TYR A 756 -7.75 -42.14 -6.43
N ILE A 757 -6.54 -42.30 -5.93
CA ILE A 757 -5.70 -43.49 -6.15
C ILE A 757 -5.80 -44.41 -4.96
N GLU A 758 -5.78 -45.73 -5.22
CA GLU A 758 -5.89 -46.76 -4.19
C GLU A 758 -4.53 -47.39 -3.84
N SER A 759 -3.55 -47.23 -4.76
CA SER A 759 -2.22 -47.80 -4.61
C SER A 759 -1.17 -47.07 -5.43
N PRO A 760 0.13 -47.22 -5.11
CA PRO A 760 1.22 -46.70 -5.98
C PRO A 760 1.20 -47.28 -7.41
N PHE A 761 0.61 -48.46 -7.59
CA PHE A 761 0.44 -49.07 -8.91
C PHE A 761 -0.59 -48.29 -9.74
N ASP A 762 -1.74 -47.97 -9.14
CA ASP A 762 -2.77 -47.14 -9.81
C ASP A 762 -2.21 -45.74 -10.16
N LEU A 763 -1.41 -45.17 -9.27
CA LEU A 763 -0.71 -43.91 -9.53
C LEU A 763 0.12 -44.01 -10.80
N LYS A 764 0.94 -45.05 -10.95
CA LYS A 764 1.78 -45.27 -12.10
C LYS A 764 0.99 -45.41 -13.41
N ASP A 765 -0.10 -46.22 -13.38
CA ASP A 765 -0.92 -46.47 -14.58
C ASP A 765 -1.62 -45.18 -15.05
N ASP A 766 -2.14 -44.37 -14.12
CA ASP A 766 -2.74 -43.07 -14.43
C ASP A 766 -1.74 -42.07 -15.02
N LEU A 767 -0.52 -42.03 -14.48
CA LEU A 767 0.55 -41.18 -15.00
C LEU A 767 0.99 -41.59 -16.41
N VAL A 768 1.21 -42.90 -16.62
CA VAL A 768 1.55 -43.43 -17.95
C VAL A 768 0.45 -43.14 -18.95
N SER A 769 -0.81 -43.39 -18.61
CA SER A 769 -1.97 -43.07 -19.44
C SER A 769 -2.03 -41.57 -19.78
N PHE A 770 -1.81 -40.71 -18.82
CA PHE A 770 -1.86 -39.26 -19.01
C PHE A 770 -0.72 -38.79 -19.94
N PHE A 771 0.52 -39.15 -19.70
CA PHE A 771 1.66 -38.67 -20.49
C PHE A 771 1.73 -39.30 -21.89
N ASN A 772 1.38 -40.57 -22.05
CA ASN A 772 1.44 -41.29 -23.35
C ASN A 772 0.20 -41.08 -24.22
N GLY A 773 -0.96 -40.73 -23.62
CA GLY A 773 -2.21 -40.48 -24.33
C GLY A 773 -2.28 -39.16 -25.13
N GLY A 774 -1.20 -38.37 -25.14
CA GLY A 774 -1.08 -37.11 -25.88
C GLY A 774 -0.75 -37.28 -27.38
N ASP A 775 -0.27 -38.43 -27.81
CA ASP A 775 0.19 -38.66 -29.18
C ASP A 775 -0.91 -39.10 -30.18
N ASN A 776 -2.16 -39.26 -29.74
CA ASN A 776 -3.24 -39.77 -30.58
C ASN A 776 -4.25 -38.73 -31.08
N ASN A 777 -4.03 -37.42 -30.90
CA ASN A 777 -4.85 -36.35 -31.50
C ASN A 777 -3.96 -35.38 -32.28
N GLY A 778 -3.42 -35.82 -33.41
CA GLY A 778 -2.80 -35.00 -34.45
C GLY A 778 -3.84 -34.64 -35.51
#